data_b5375b504e73b29b2fe551f2ab0de72a
#
_entry.id   b5375b504e73b29b2fe551f2ab0de72a
#
_cell.length_a   1.000
_cell.length_b   1.000
_cell.length_c   1.000
_cell.angle_alpha   90.00
_cell.angle_beta   90.00
_cell.angle_gamma   90.00
#
_symmetry.space_group_name_H-M   'P 1'
#
loop_
_entity.id
_entity.type
_entity.pdbx_description
1 polymer ?
#
loop_
_entity_poly.entity_id
_entity_poly.type
_entity_poly.pdbx_seq_one_letter_code
_entity_poly.pdbx_strand_id
1 'polypeptide(L)'
;MRLNIITNLFGALVVFLMSVTVNTSAQNTLSKEDKRFDLDSNGQLSQDETEIMIEITALETFTGVQFTAQEIRERSGESESGRRGGRRGPRRAEKIINRFDTDKDGRLNDVEREAARKYIHESRGEAGASRPYGSTPPDTTHEDDLKASHGAQPNGDPSLYDSKTLRTLYLRFHDTDWYEQLGDFYRTDVDVPADLIVDGKLYQSVGVRFRGSSSYFTVQNEKKSFNIAVDYGDDNQRLYGYKTLNLLNGHSDSSFLREILYSRVATNYIPAPKANFVKLVINGESWGIYVNSQQFNKDFLDEWFGTKDGVRWKVPPGRSSGLVYNGDHPSTYQQSYQLKTRVEEAPNAWQDLINLCKVLEATPDDQLESALSVVLNIDRALWFLALDNVVIDNDGYFSRASDYALYQDPMGRFHLLPHDSNETFRFAGGGGPNSWETDGQMLSPVSQENDMMRPVISRLLAIPHLRARYLAHIRTIVNEWLDWEVLQPIITEYQSLVDAEVRADDKKLYAYEAFATSHIKDQGGGEGRGGRGRRATPSFKRFVEERAEYLLNHPEINKPIPTIVSVFKPEEPMANRPVQINAEIGGDVNAVILYYATGRLATFQSVQMSKDGAVYAGEIPAFPAGKKIRYYVEARSTGSDGATTFFPAQTEFAPLTYRVTAPIAHTSPVVINELMASNTKSLADPQGDNDDWIELHNVSDYAVNLSGMYLSDNQNNPRKWQFPDDTQIAPGGYLIVWADEDGNAESGLHANFRLSKNGEMVMLIDIDQRGNQILDVIKFKGQQEDIALGRVPNGTGDFTPLGGTPGTQND
;
A
#
# COMPACT_ATOMS: atom_id res chain seq x y z
N MET A 1 36.78 -5.52 -32.68
CA MET A 1 37.36 -6.63 -31.90
C MET A 1 36.66 -6.89 -30.55
N ARG A 2 35.86 -5.97 -30.04
CA ARG A 2 35.07 -6.16 -28.77
C ARG A 2 33.68 -6.82 -28.97
N LEU A 3 33.14 -6.81 -30.17
CA LEU A 3 31.79 -7.38 -30.41
C LEU A 3 31.80 -8.91 -30.60
N ASN A 4 32.95 -9.52 -31.01
CA ASN A 4 33.06 -10.96 -31.18
C ASN A 4 33.35 -11.76 -29.89
N ILE A 5 33.70 -11.06 -28.80
CA ILE A 5 33.96 -11.71 -27.50
C ILE A 5 32.64 -11.98 -26.76
N ILE A 6 31.66 -11.06 -26.87
CA ILE A 6 30.35 -11.18 -26.18
C ILE A 6 29.51 -12.30 -26.82
N THR A 7 29.53 -12.48 -28.12
CA THR A 7 28.78 -13.51 -28.84
C THR A 7 29.31 -14.93 -28.57
N ASN A 8 30.63 -15.07 -28.33
CA ASN A 8 31.21 -16.37 -27.98
C ASN A 8 31.00 -16.76 -26.49
N LEU A 9 30.86 -15.77 -25.62
CA LEU A 9 30.52 -16.00 -24.20
C LEU A 9 29.08 -16.47 -24.03
N PHE A 10 28.12 -15.90 -24.78
CA PHE A 10 26.72 -16.35 -24.79
C PHE A 10 26.56 -17.77 -25.37
N GLY A 11 27.30 -18.10 -26.41
CA GLY A 11 27.31 -19.45 -27.01
C GLY A 11 27.86 -20.52 -26.07
N ALA A 12 28.94 -20.21 -25.33
CA ALA A 12 29.52 -21.14 -24.35
C ALA A 12 28.63 -21.34 -23.12
N LEU A 13 27.92 -20.31 -22.65
CA LEU A 13 26.99 -20.38 -21.52
C LEU A 13 25.75 -21.21 -21.87
N VAL A 14 25.21 -21.07 -23.08
CA VAL A 14 24.04 -21.85 -23.54
C VAL A 14 24.40 -23.33 -23.80
N VAL A 15 25.59 -23.64 -24.26
CA VAL A 15 26.04 -25.01 -24.44
C VAL A 15 26.35 -25.68 -23.09
N PHE A 16 26.81 -24.94 -22.10
CA PHE A 16 27.03 -25.44 -20.73
C PHE A 16 25.71 -25.68 -19.98
N LEU A 17 24.71 -24.78 -20.12
CA LEU A 17 23.37 -24.96 -19.56
C LEU A 17 22.58 -26.11 -20.21
N MET A 18 22.88 -26.53 -21.45
CA MET A 18 22.25 -27.68 -22.08
C MET A 18 22.93 -29.04 -21.75
N SER A 19 24.12 -29.03 -21.15
CA SER A 19 24.82 -30.26 -20.75
C SER A 19 24.60 -30.68 -19.30
N VAL A 20 23.97 -29.84 -18.47
CA VAL A 20 23.59 -30.16 -17.10
C VAL A 20 22.07 -30.41 -17.02
N THR A 21 21.57 -31.33 -17.83
CA THR A 21 20.31 -32.04 -17.53
C THR A 21 20.64 -33.08 -16.46
N VAL A 22 20.44 -32.70 -15.22
CA VAL A 22 20.56 -33.63 -14.08
C VAL A 22 19.53 -34.72 -14.24
N ASN A 23 20.02 -35.90 -14.45
CA ASN A 23 19.25 -37.14 -14.51
C ASN A 23 18.78 -37.48 -13.07
N THR A 24 17.55 -37.16 -12.74
CA THR A 24 16.94 -37.47 -11.44
C THR A 24 16.48 -38.90 -11.44
N SER A 25 17.42 -39.85 -11.36
CA SER A 25 17.15 -41.20 -10.83
C SER A 25 18.47 -41.96 -10.74
N ALA A 26 19.08 -42.03 -9.57
CA ALA A 26 19.83 -43.13 -8.95
C ALA A 26 20.69 -42.57 -7.81
N GLN A 27 20.83 -43.33 -6.73
CA GLN A 27 21.77 -43.13 -5.64
C GLN A 27 23.20 -42.97 -6.21
N ASN A 28 23.64 -41.75 -6.44
CA ASN A 28 25.01 -41.47 -6.82
C ASN A 28 25.69 -40.73 -5.65
N THR A 29 26.73 -41.36 -5.09
CA THR A 29 27.71 -40.70 -4.24
C THR A 29 28.34 -39.51 -5.01
N LEU A 30 28.27 -38.31 -4.41
CA LEU A 30 28.88 -37.10 -4.96
C LEU A 30 30.33 -37.35 -5.42
N SER A 31 30.72 -36.80 -6.55
CA SER A 31 32.11 -36.87 -7.01
C SER A 31 33.04 -36.17 -6.00
N LYS A 32 34.35 -36.43 -6.08
CA LYS A 32 35.30 -35.76 -5.18
C LYS A 32 35.33 -34.25 -5.37
N GLU A 33 34.97 -33.75 -6.55
CA GLU A 33 34.87 -32.34 -6.89
C GLU A 33 33.57 -31.75 -6.39
N ASP A 34 32.45 -32.47 -6.49
CA ASP A 34 31.14 -31.99 -6.02
C ASP A 34 31.04 -31.97 -4.49
N LYS A 35 31.77 -32.81 -3.77
CA LYS A 35 31.85 -32.77 -2.30
C LYS A 35 32.35 -31.47 -1.71
N ARG A 36 32.99 -30.60 -2.50
CA ARG A 36 33.37 -29.23 -2.06
C ARG A 36 32.15 -28.31 -1.84
N PHE A 37 31.04 -28.64 -2.50
CA PHE A 37 29.80 -27.89 -2.47
C PHE A 37 28.75 -28.49 -1.54
N ASP A 38 28.96 -29.66 -0.99
CA ASP A 38 28.16 -30.26 0.09
C ASP A 38 28.52 -29.57 1.42
N LEU A 39 27.94 -28.42 1.66
CA LEU A 39 28.31 -27.51 2.74
C LEU A 39 27.82 -27.99 4.10
N ASP A 40 26.69 -28.72 4.13
CA ASP A 40 26.14 -29.32 5.34
C ASP A 40 26.61 -30.77 5.58
N SER A 41 27.41 -31.33 4.65
CA SER A 41 28.02 -32.67 4.72
C SER A 41 27.00 -33.80 4.83
N ASN A 42 25.81 -33.65 4.23
CA ASN A 42 24.74 -34.62 4.24
C ASN A 42 24.86 -35.65 3.10
N GLY A 43 25.82 -35.49 2.19
CA GLY A 43 26.12 -36.39 1.08
C GLY A 43 25.24 -36.20 -0.17
N GLN A 44 24.46 -35.11 -0.21
CA GLN A 44 23.65 -34.68 -1.35
C GLN A 44 23.79 -33.17 -1.51
N LEU A 45 23.66 -32.65 -2.73
CA LEU A 45 23.59 -31.21 -2.96
C LEU A 45 22.13 -30.77 -2.88
N SER A 46 21.84 -29.86 -1.95
CA SER A 46 20.59 -29.13 -1.92
C SER A 46 20.46 -28.20 -3.15
N GLN A 47 19.29 -27.61 -3.37
CA GLN A 47 19.10 -26.67 -4.45
C GLN A 47 20.03 -25.43 -4.27
N ASP A 48 20.17 -24.91 -3.05
CA ASP A 48 21.03 -23.79 -2.75
C ASP A 48 22.50 -24.13 -2.98
N GLU A 49 22.95 -25.32 -2.58
CA GLU A 49 24.32 -25.79 -2.82
C GLU A 49 24.61 -26.06 -4.30
N THR A 50 23.59 -26.49 -5.06
CA THR A 50 23.70 -26.63 -6.52
C THR A 50 23.85 -25.27 -7.21
N GLU A 51 23.14 -24.26 -6.76
CA GLU A 51 23.28 -22.89 -7.25
C GLU A 51 24.67 -22.31 -6.93
N ILE A 52 25.17 -22.52 -5.71
CA ILE A 52 26.55 -22.14 -5.30
C ILE A 52 27.58 -22.88 -6.16
N MET A 53 27.38 -24.17 -6.43
CA MET A 53 28.25 -24.96 -7.31
C MET A 53 28.33 -24.35 -8.72
N ILE A 54 27.21 -23.99 -9.30
CA ILE A 54 27.16 -23.37 -10.65
C ILE A 54 27.91 -22.04 -10.66
N GLU A 55 27.65 -21.17 -9.69
CA GLU A 55 28.32 -19.86 -9.58
C GLU A 55 29.83 -19.96 -9.39
N ILE A 56 30.27 -20.79 -8.45
CA ILE A 56 31.70 -20.96 -8.16
C ILE A 56 32.41 -21.63 -9.33
N THR A 57 31.83 -22.63 -9.95
CA THR A 57 32.39 -23.28 -11.14
C THR A 57 32.56 -22.32 -12.32
N ALA A 58 31.57 -21.43 -12.50
CA ALA A 58 31.67 -20.36 -13.51
C ALA A 58 32.82 -19.37 -13.18
N LEU A 59 32.97 -19.02 -11.90
CA LEU A 59 34.03 -18.13 -11.43
C LEU A 59 35.43 -18.80 -11.54
N GLU A 60 35.55 -20.08 -11.19
CA GLU A 60 36.78 -20.88 -11.37
C GLU A 60 37.18 -20.95 -12.85
N THR A 61 36.20 -21.15 -13.73
CA THR A 61 36.43 -21.19 -15.19
C THR A 61 36.88 -19.84 -15.73
N PHE A 62 36.34 -18.75 -15.19
CA PHE A 62 36.69 -17.39 -15.62
C PHE A 62 38.06 -16.92 -15.08
N THR A 63 38.36 -17.26 -13.82
CA THR A 63 39.57 -16.76 -13.14
C THR A 63 40.73 -17.71 -13.24
N GLY A 64 40.50 -19.00 -13.56
CA GLY A 64 41.53 -20.05 -13.52
C GLY A 64 41.98 -20.43 -12.10
N VAL A 65 41.27 -19.95 -11.07
CA VAL A 65 41.59 -20.20 -9.64
C VAL A 65 40.54 -21.17 -9.09
N GLN A 66 41.00 -22.32 -8.56
CA GLN A 66 40.11 -23.30 -7.91
C GLN A 66 39.92 -22.95 -6.43
N PHE A 67 38.68 -22.90 -5.95
CA PHE A 67 38.32 -22.61 -4.57
C PHE A 67 38.24 -23.88 -3.71
N THR A 68 38.80 -23.79 -2.50
CA THR A 68 38.63 -24.87 -1.50
C THR A 68 37.25 -24.87 -0.88
N ALA A 69 36.81 -25.97 -0.30
CA ALA A 69 35.54 -26.08 0.42
C ALA A 69 35.38 -25.02 1.53
N GLN A 70 36.51 -24.61 2.18
CA GLN A 70 36.49 -23.57 3.19
C GLN A 70 36.22 -22.18 2.57
N GLU A 71 36.89 -21.85 1.46
CA GLU A 71 36.69 -20.59 0.74
C GLU A 71 35.30 -20.49 0.14
N ILE A 72 34.71 -21.63 -0.29
CA ILE A 72 33.33 -21.72 -0.75
C ILE A 72 32.39 -21.43 0.42
N ARG A 73 32.59 -22.05 1.60
CA ARG A 73 31.80 -21.76 2.82
C ARG A 73 31.91 -20.30 3.27
N GLU A 74 33.08 -19.72 3.23
CA GLU A 74 33.30 -18.31 3.59
C GLU A 74 32.58 -17.35 2.61
N ARG A 75 32.53 -17.69 1.33
CA ARG A 75 31.85 -16.93 0.28
C ARG A 75 30.33 -17.13 0.30
N SER A 76 29.87 -18.33 0.64
CA SER A 76 28.44 -18.63 0.80
C SER A 76 27.84 -18.10 2.11
N GLY A 77 28.67 -17.54 3.00
CA GLY A 77 28.26 -17.03 4.31
C GLY A 77 28.12 -18.07 5.40
N GLU A 78 28.52 -19.32 5.15
CA GLU A 78 28.57 -20.44 6.11
C GLU A 78 29.93 -20.59 6.77
N SER A 79 30.43 -19.58 7.46
CA SER A 79 31.67 -19.75 8.24
C SER A 79 31.40 -20.34 9.62
N GLU A 80 31.99 -21.49 9.91
CA GLU A 80 32.15 -22.01 11.27
C GLU A 80 33.11 -21.11 12.07
N SER A 81 32.69 -19.94 12.49
CA SER A 81 33.38 -19.20 13.55
C SER A 81 32.59 -19.30 14.83
N GLY A 82 33.10 -20.13 15.71
CA GLY A 82 32.57 -20.36 17.03
C GLY A 82 32.44 -19.12 17.90
N ARG A 83 31.37 -19.11 18.67
CA ARG A 83 31.21 -18.53 20.01
C ARG A 83 31.88 -17.18 20.25
N ARG A 84 31.30 -16.10 19.78
CA ARG A 84 31.25 -14.79 20.50
C ARG A 84 29.97 -14.07 20.03
N GLY A 85 29.09 -13.64 20.98
CA GLY A 85 27.78 -13.10 20.78
C GLY A 85 27.69 -11.91 19.84
N GLY A 86 27.65 -12.15 18.55
CA GLY A 86 27.26 -11.22 17.51
C GLY A 86 25.74 -11.40 17.28
N ARG A 87 24.96 -10.32 17.31
CA ARG A 87 23.55 -10.31 16.95
C ARG A 87 23.42 -10.83 15.51
N ARG A 88 22.97 -12.06 15.37
CA ARG A 88 22.58 -12.61 14.05
C ARG A 88 21.46 -11.75 13.48
N GLY A 89 21.56 -11.35 12.21
CA GLY A 89 20.47 -10.71 11.48
C GLY A 89 19.18 -11.52 11.54
N PRO A 90 18.02 -10.94 11.21
CA PRO A 90 16.73 -11.65 11.28
C PRO A 90 16.78 -12.86 10.35
N ARG A 91 16.68 -14.07 10.92
CA ARG A 91 16.56 -15.31 10.14
C ARG A 91 15.23 -15.26 9.36
N ARG A 92 15.27 -15.62 8.08
CA ARG A 92 14.06 -15.83 7.27
C ARG A 92 13.17 -16.89 7.92
N ALA A 93 11.84 -16.77 7.71
CA ALA A 93 10.93 -17.84 8.12
C ALA A 93 11.24 -19.11 7.31
N GLU A 94 11.32 -20.23 8.02
CA GLU A 94 11.54 -21.53 7.42
C GLU A 94 10.26 -22.01 6.72
N LYS A 95 10.36 -22.39 5.44
CA LYS A 95 9.21 -22.87 4.68
C LYS A 95 9.13 -24.38 4.85
N ILE A 96 8.21 -24.85 5.67
CA ILE A 96 8.05 -26.27 5.97
C ILE A 96 6.73 -26.87 5.50
N ILE A 97 5.73 -26.04 5.15
CA ILE A 97 4.44 -26.54 4.62
C ILE A 97 4.68 -27.52 3.47
N ASN A 98 5.40 -27.13 2.43
CA ASN A 98 5.65 -27.97 1.24
C ASN A 98 6.28 -29.33 1.55
N ARG A 99 6.89 -29.48 2.73
CA ARG A 99 7.54 -30.73 3.14
C ARG A 99 6.58 -31.70 3.80
N PHE A 100 5.55 -31.21 4.49
CA PHE A 100 4.65 -32.01 5.32
C PHE A 100 3.21 -31.99 4.82
N ASP A 101 2.84 -31.09 3.93
CA ASP A 101 1.56 -31.00 3.24
C ASP A 101 1.45 -32.18 2.23
N THR A 102 0.82 -33.26 2.66
CA THR A 102 0.70 -34.50 1.89
C THR A 102 -0.50 -34.50 0.96
N ASP A 103 -1.56 -33.79 1.31
CA ASP A 103 -2.79 -33.66 0.52
C ASP A 103 -2.75 -32.45 -0.45
N LYS A 104 -1.71 -31.58 -0.33
CA LYS A 104 -1.42 -30.43 -1.19
C LYS A 104 -2.51 -29.36 -1.20
N ASP A 105 -3.16 -29.17 -0.07
CA ASP A 105 -4.14 -28.12 0.12
C ASP A 105 -3.51 -26.77 0.51
N GLY A 106 -2.17 -26.73 0.71
CA GLY A 106 -1.40 -25.55 1.08
C GLY A 106 -1.38 -25.26 2.57
N ARG A 107 -1.85 -26.18 3.40
CA ARG A 107 -1.96 -26.10 4.87
C ARG A 107 -1.45 -27.38 5.50
N LEU A 108 -1.34 -27.40 6.83
CA LEU A 108 -1.05 -28.62 7.55
C LEU A 108 -2.25 -29.02 8.42
N ASN A 109 -2.85 -30.17 8.16
CA ASN A 109 -3.84 -30.78 9.04
C ASN A 109 -3.20 -31.27 10.36
N ASP A 110 -3.98 -31.80 11.31
CA ASP A 110 -3.47 -32.21 12.64
C ASP A 110 -2.33 -33.23 12.58
N VAL A 111 -2.44 -34.22 11.70
CA VAL A 111 -1.42 -35.29 11.53
C VAL A 111 -0.13 -34.69 10.93
N GLU A 112 -0.27 -33.80 9.95
CA GLU A 112 0.85 -33.16 9.29
C GLU A 112 1.54 -32.16 10.21
N ARG A 113 0.76 -31.41 11.04
CA ARG A 113 1.33 -30.54 12.07
C ARG A 113 2.11 -31.32 13.12
N GLU A 114 1.61 -32.47 13.55
CA GLU A 114 2.35 -33.32 14.49
C GLU A 114 3.68 -33.82 13.89
N ALA A 115 3.66 -34.24 12.63
CA ALA A 115 4.89 -34.65 11.91
C ALA A 115 5.88 -33.49 11.75
N ALA A 116 5.38 -32.29 11.42
CA ALA A 116 6.19 -31.08 11.31
C ALA A 116 6.79 -30.65 12.67
N ARG A 117 6.02 -30.73 13.77
CA ARG A 117 6.51 -30.44 15.12
C ARG A 117 7.63 -31.38 15.53
N LYS A 118 7.48 -32.67 15.28
CA LYS A 118 8.53 -33.67 15.55
C LYS A 118 9.82 -33.30 14.82
N TYR A 119 9.73 -32.97 13.55
CA TYR A 119 10.90 -32.51 12.77
C TYR A 119 11.54 -31.26 13.37
N ILE A 120 10.73 -30.27 13.78
CA ILE A 120 11.23 -29.02 14.40
C ILE A 120 11.98 -29.33 15.70
N HIS A 121 11.42 -30.20 16.57
CA HIS A 121 12.06 -30.57 17.84
C HIS A 121 13.37 -31.32 17.59
N GLU A 122 13.41 -32.24 16.63
CA GLU A 122 14.62 -32.94 16.25
C GLU A 122 15.71 -32.02 15.68
N SER A 123 15.31 -31.03 14.86
CA SER A 123 16.23 -30.10 14.18
C SER A 123 16.75 -28.97 15.06
N ARG A 124 15.93 -28.45 15.98
CA ARG A 124 16.26 -27.29 16.84
C ARG A 124 16.77 -27.66 18.23
N GLY A 125 16.58 -28.91 18.66
CA GLY A 125 16.85 -29.41 20.01
C GLY A 125 15.86 -28.85 21.06
N GLU A 126 15.85 -29.47 22.24
CA GLU A 126 14.90 -29.10 23.34
C GLU A 126 15.05 -27.63 23.85
N ALA A 127 16.15 -26.95 23.52
CA ALA A 127 16.38 -25.57 23.95
C ALA A 127 15.48 -24.52 23.27
N GLY A 128 14.69 -24.92 22.26
CA GLY A 128 13.76 -24.05 21.50
C GLY A 128 12.30 -24.22 21.88
N ALA A 129 11.96 -25.15 22.73
CA ALA A 129 10.56 -25.39 23.12
C ALA A 129 10.02 -24.24 23.95
N SER A 130 8.81 -23.76 23.59
CA SER A 130 8.06 -22.81 24.40
C SER A 130 7.76 -23.39 25.77
N ARG A 131 7.75 -22.57 26.82
CA ARG A 131 7.32 -23.04 28.15
C ARG A 131 5.86 -23.46 28.07
N PRO A 132 5.47 -24.61 28.68
CA PRO A 132 4.08 -25.04 28.70
C PRO A 132 3.19 -23.92 29.27
N TYR A 133 2.15 -23.56 28.54
CA TYR A 133 1.07 -22.72 29.01
C TYR A 133 -0.09 -23.64 29.43
N GLY A 134 -0.34 -23.75 30.71
CA GLY A 134 -1.41 -24.60 31.22
C GLY A 134 -2.77 -23.99 30.94
N SER A 135 -3.26 -24.11 29.72
CA SER A 135 -4.62 -23.67 29.38
C SER A 135 -5.58 -24.83 29.58
N THR A 136 -6.56 -24.64 30.48
CA THR A 136 -7.73 -25.49 30.54
C THR A 136 -8.59 -25.19 29.29
N PRO A 137 -9.11 -26.20 28.58
CA PRO A 137 -10.08 -25.96 27.53
C PRO A 137 -11.27 -25.17 28.09
N PRO A 138 -11.81 -24.18 27.37
CA PRO A 138 -12.92 -23.40 27.88
C PRO A 138 -14.17 -24.28 27.98
N ASP A 139 -14.91 -24.08 29.05
CA ASP A 139 -16.23 -24.68 29.30
C ASP A 139 -17.35 -23.93 28.52
N THR A 140 -16.97 -22.86 27.80
CA THR A 140 -17.89 -21.99 27.05
C THR A 140 -18.07 -22.47 25.61
N THR A 141 -19.29 -22.37 25.10
CA THR A 141 -19.63 -22.71 23.72
C THR A 141 -19.46 -21.49 22.79
N HIS A 142 -19.36 -21.71 21.46
CA HIS A 142 -19.43 -20.62 20.49
C HIS A 142 -20.65 -19.73 20.70
N GLU A 143 -21.75 -20.28 21.17
CA GLU A 143 -23.00 -19.57 21.43
C GLU A 143 -22.85 -18.50 22.54
N ASP A 144 -22.05 -18.76 23.56
CA ASP A 144 -21.80 -17.80 24.64
C ASP A 144 -20.93 -16.63 24.15
N ASP A 145 -19.91 -16.90 23.33
CA ASP A 145 -19.08 -15.85 22.74
C ASP A 145 -19.86 -15.05 21.67
N LEU A 146 -20.73 -15.70 20.90
CA LEU A 146 -21.66 -15.02 20.00
C LEU A 146 -22.58 -14.06 20.76
N LYS A 147 -23.19 -14.52 21.86
CA LYS A 147 -24.03 -13.67 22.72
C LYS A 147 -23.26 -12.52 23.34
N ALA A 148 -22.04 -12.80 23.84
CA ALA A 148 -21.17 -11.78 24.42
C ALA A 148 -20.74 -10.73 23.40
N SER A 149 -20.46 -11.14 22.14
CA SER A 149 -20.05 -10.22 21.10
C SER A 149 -21.18 -9.33 20.57
N HIS A 150 -22.45 -9.76 20.65
CA HIS A 150 -23.61 -8.95 20.24
C HIS A 150 -23.86 -7.72 21.14
N GLY A 151 -23.36 -7.72 22.38
CA GLY A 151 -23.57 -6.61 23.32
C GLY A 151 -22.82 -5.31 23.00
N ALA A 152 -21.93 -5.33 22.01
CA ALA A 152 -21.03 -4.23 21.70
C ALA A 152 -21.29 -3.58 20.33
N GLN A 153 -22.47 -3.78 19.71
CA GLN A 153 -22.76 -3.21 18.38
C GLN A 153 -22.85 -1.67 18.46
N PRO A 154 -21.91 -0.94 17.79
CA PRO A 154 -22.05 0.51 17.67
C PRO A 154 -23.23 0.85 16.74
N ASN A 155 -23.83 2.01 16.96
CA ASN A 155 -24.83 2.55 16.02
C ASN A 155 -24.18 2.82 14.66
N GLY A 156 -24.43 1.99 13.67
CA GLY A 156 -23.81 2.02 12.34
C GLY A 156 -22.96 0.78 12.07
N ASP A 157 -22.34 0.73 10.89
CA ASP A 157 -21.38 -0.32 10.50
C ASP A 157 -19.97 0.31 10.36
N PRO A 158 -19.28 0.58 11.50
CA PRO A 158 -17.98 1.23 11.48
C PRO A 158 -16.94 0.27 10.89
N SER A 159 -15.97 0.81 10.15
CA SER A 159 -14.88 0.03 9.57
C SER A 159 -14.10 -0.75 10.63
N LEU A 160 -13.36 -1.79 10.23
CA LEU A 160 -12.50 -2.57 11.15
C LEU A 160 -11.56 -1.66 11.97
N TYR A 161 -11.01 -0.61 11.36
CA TYR A 161 -10.06 0.33 11.96
C TYR A 161 -10.71 1.61 12.50
N ASP A 162 -12.00 1.56 12.84
CA ASP A 162 -12.63 2.68 13.53
C ASP A 162 -11.98 2.92 14.89
N SER A 163 -11.45 4.12 15.09
CA SER A 163 -10.68 4.47 16.28
C SER A 163 -11.53 4.69 17.53
N LYS A 164 -12.85 4.78 17.37
CA LYS A 164 -13.81 5.01 18.48
C LYS A 164 -14.49 3.74 18.94
N THR A 165 -14.23 2.61 18.30
CA THR A 165 -14.86 1.33 18.59
C THR A 165 -13.83 0.34 19.12
N LEU A 166 -14.01 -0.11 20.38
CA LEU A 166 -13.25 -1.21 20.94
C LEU A 166 -13.97 -2.54 20.66
N ARG A 167 -13.50 -3.27 19.64
CA ARG A 167 -14.02 -4.61 19.35
C ARG A 167 -13.36 -5.67 20.19
N THR A 168 -14.13 -6.67 20.59
CA THR A 168 -13.62 -7.89 21.22
C THR A 168 -13.48 -8.97 20.15
N LEU A 169 -12.28 -9.53 20.06
CA LEU A 169 -11.93 -10.67 19.23
C LEU A 169 -11.91 -11.91 20.11
N TYR A 170 -12.82 -12.86 19.85
CA TYR A 170 -12.85 -14.14 20.57
C TYR A 170 -12.20 -15.20 19.69
N LEU A 171 -11.01 -15.68 20.09
CA LEU A 171 -10.30 -16.79 19.47
C LEU A 171 -10.58 -18.09 20.24
N ARG A 172 -10.91 -19.14 19.50
CA ARG A 172 -11.09 -20.48 20.03
C ARG A 172 -10.21 -21.48 19.33
N PHE A 173 -9.17 -21.90 20.02
CA PHE A 173 -8.35 -23.01 19.56
C PHE A 173 -9.01 -24.32 19.95
N HIS A 174 -8.96 -25.30 19.07
CA HIS A 174 -9.50 -26.65 19.32
C HIS A 174 -8.53 -27.51 20.12
N ASP A 175 -7.22 -27.30 19.92
CA ASP A 175 -6.17 -28.05 20.60
C ASP A 175 -5.85 -27.43 21.97
N THR A 176 -5.62 -28.28 22.98
CA THR A 176 -5.28 -27.83 24.35
C THR A 176 -3.86 -27.30 24.45
N ASP A 177 -2.96 -27.73 23.56
CA ASP A 177 -1.54 -27.33 23.48
C ASP A 177 -1.28 -26.25 22.41
N TRP A 178 -2.32 -25.49 22.05
CA TRP A 178 -2.27 -24.46 21.00
C TRP A 178 -1.12 -23.46 21.19
N TYR A 179 -0.81 -23.10 22.43
CA TYR A 179 0.22 -22.10 22.72
C TYR A 179 1.62 -22.65 22.42
N GLU A 180 1.87 -23.92 22.76
CA GLU A 180 3.09 -24.66 22.44
C GLU A 180 3.21 -24.82 20.92
N GLN A 181 2.12 -25.18 20.22
CA GLN A 181 2.11 -25.26 18.76
C GLN A 181 2.51 -23.93 18.12
N LEU A 182 1.94 -22.80 18.57
CA LEU A 182 2.32 -21.48 18.11
C LEU A 182 3.81 -21.17 18.35
N GLY A 183 4.36 -21.66 19.47
CA GLY A 183 5.77 -21.55 19.80
C GLY A 183 6.67 -22.40 18.90
N ASP A 184 6.31 -23.65 18.69
CA ASP A 184 7.05 -24.58 17.84
C ASP A 184 7.12 -24.08 16.39
N PHE A 185 5.98 -23.58 15.85
CA PHE A 185 5.89 -23.00 14.51
C PHE A 185 6.36 -21.53 14.39
N TYR A 186 6.84 -20.93 15.48
CA TYR A 186 7.37 -19.57 15.40
C TYR A 186 8.53 -19.50 14.38
N ARG A 187 8.47 -18.51 13.47
CA ARG A 187 9.38 -18.35 12.33
C ARG A 187 9.31 -19.49 11.32
N THR A 188 8.15 -20.09 11.16
CA THR A 188 7.83 -20.93 10.00
C THR A 188 6.70 -20.30 9.19
N ASP A 189 6.29 -20.96 8.13
CA ASP A 189 5.12 -20.56 7.34
C ASP A 189 3.81 -21.25 7.80
N VAL A 190 3.84 -22.03 8.88
CA VAL A 190 2.68 -22.76 9.41
C VAL A 190 1.84 -21.87 10.30
N ASP A 191 0.54 -21.87 10.07
CA ASP A 191 -0.48 -21.31 10.95
C ASP A 191 -1.18 -22.42 11.77
N VAL A 192 -1.57 -22.11 13.01
CA VAL A 192 -2.37 -23.00 13.86
C VAL A 192 -3.84 -22.59 13.72
N PRO A 193 -4.76 -23.53 13.36
CA PRO A 193 -6.16 -23.19 13.14
C PRO A 193 -6.89 -22.85 14.44
N ALA A 194 -7.80 -21.90 14.34
CA ALA A 194 -8.72 -21.48 15.41
C ALA A 194 -10.02 -20.97 14.79
N ASP A 195 -11.07 -20.80 15.58
CA ASP A 195 -12.26 -20.05 15.20
C ASP A 195 -12.19 -18.64 15.78
N LEU A 196 -12.67 -17.66 15.01
CA LEU A 196 -12.72 -16.26 15.41
C LEU A 196 -14.18 -15.78 15.44
N ILE A 197 -14.59 -15.13 16.53
CA ILE A 197 -15.90 -14.49 16.64
C ILE A 197 -15.70 -13.00 16.87
N VAL A 198 -16.36 -12.19 16.05
CA VAL A 198 -16.33 -10.71 16.13
C VAL A 198 -17.71 -10.18 15.80
N ASP A 199 -18.22 -9.27 16.60
CA ASP A 199 -19.50 -8.57 16.38
C ASP A 199 -20.66 -9.53 16.05
N GLY A 200 -20.74 -10.67 16.76
CA GLY A 200 -21.77 -11.69 16.59
C GLY A 200 -21.63 -12.58 15.36
N LYS A 201 -20.54 -12.49 14.62
CA LYS A 201 -20.28 -13.32 13.45
C LYS A 201 -19.13 -14.29 13.72
N LEU A 202 -19.33 -15.55 13.34
CA LEU A 202 -18.32 -16.60 13.39
C LEU A 202 -17.53 -16.64 12.07
N TYR A 203 -16.21 -16.67 12.19
CA TYR A 203 -15.22 -16.89 11.12
C TYR A 203 -14.51 -18.20 11.46
N GLN A 204 -14.87 -19.26 10.74
CA GLN A 204 -14.34 -20.61 11.01
C GLN A 204 -12.94 -20.79 10.45
N SER A 205 -12.13 -21.56 11.15
CA SER A 205 -10.80 -22.01 10.69
C SER A 205 -9.92 -20.85 10.24
N VAL A 206 -9.72 -19.84 11.10
CA VAL A 206 -8.72 -18.80 10.89
C VAL A 206 -7.34 -19.34 11.24
N GLY A 207 -6.30 -18.92 10.51
CA GLY A 207 -4.91 -19.31 10.78
C GLY A 207 -4.24 -18.35 11.74
N VAL A 208 -3.64 -18.83 12.81
CA VAL A 208 -3.00 -18.01 13.84
C VAL A 208 -1.52 -18.36 13.97
N ARG A 209 -0.67 -17.34 14.12
CA ARG A 209 0.76 -17.53 14.44
C ARG A 209 1.29 -16.40 15.30
N PHE A 210 2.35 -16.69 16.07
CA PHE A 210 3.12 -15.64 16.72
C PHE A 210 3.92 -14.82 15.72
N ARG A 211 4.00 -13.51 15.98
CA ARG A 211 4.77 -12.56 15.18
C ARG A 211 5.74 -11.74 16.03
N GLY A 212 6.56 -10.91 15.33
CA GLY A 212 7.57 -10.05 15.92
C GLY A 212 8.91 -10.73 16.08
N SER A 213 9.93 -9.98 16.42
CA SER A 213 11.29 -10.49 16.72
C SER A 213 11.67 -10.13 18.15
N SER A 214 12.01 -8.86 18.42
CA SER A 214 12.27 -8.37 19.79
C SER A 214 11.07 -8.60 20.70
N SER A 215 9.86 -8.28 20.25
CA SER A 215 8.59 -8.47 20.98
C SER A 215 8.27 -9.93 21.30
N TYR A 216 8.86 -10.88 20.60
CA TYR A 216 8.72 -12.30 20.96
C TYR A 216 9.76 -12.76 21.99
N PHE A 217 11.06 -12.48 21.74
CA PHE A 217 12.15 -13.02 22.56
C PHE A 217 12.38 -12.28 23.87
N THR A 218 12.13 -10.96 23.91
CA THR A 218 12.40 -10.15 25.11
C THR A 218 11.25 -10.14 26.11
N VAL A 219 10.03 -10.44 25.63
CA VAL A 219 8.85 -10.55 26.50
C VAL A 219 8.89 -11.87 27.28
N GLN A 220 8.89 -11.79 28.61
CA GLN A 220 9.06 -12.96 29.48
C GLN A 220 7.75 -13.68 29.78
N ASN A 221 6.60 -12.97 29.71
CA ASN A 221 5.28 -13.55 29.93
C ASN A 221 4.68 -14.09 28.61
N GLU A 222 3.50 -14.65 28.69
CA GLU A 222 2.77 -15.28 27.59
C GLU A 222 2.19 -14.29 26.58
N LYS A 223 2.07 -12.99 26.89
CA LYS A 223 1.46 -11.98 26.02
C LYS A 223 2.35 -11.69 24.80
N LYS A 224 2.24 -12.53 23.77
CA LYS A 224 2.94 -12.36 22.49
C LYS A 224 2.08 -11.60 21.50
N SER A 225 2.69 -11.11 20.40
CA SER A 225 1.96 -10.53 19.26
C SER A 225 1.48 -11.64 18.34
N PHE A 226 0.28 -11.46 17.74
CA PHE A 226 -0.33 -12.43 16.84
C PHE A 226 -0.48 -11.89 15.43
N ASN A 227 -0.42 -12.79 14.45
CA ASN A 227 -0.93 -12.60 13.11
C ASN A 227 -2.09 -13.58 12.92
N ILE A 228 -3.23 -13.10 12.42
CA ILE A 228 -4.43 -13.90 12.18
C ILE A 228 -4.77 -13.80 10.70
N ALA A 229 -4.71 -14.93 10.00
CA ALA A 229 -5.16 -15.08 8.61
C ALA A 229 -6.64 -15.47 8.60
N VAL A 230 -7.51 -14.50 8.34
CA VAL A 230 -8.97 -14.72 8.33
C VAL A 230 -9.37 -15.64 7.18
N ASP A 231 -8.65 -15.59 6.07
CA ASP A 231 -8.87 -16.38 4.86
C ASP A 231 -8.19 -17.77 4.90
N TYR A 232 -7.75 -18.26 6.08
CA TYR A 232 -7.02 -19.53 6.19
C TYR A 232 -7.87 -20.75 5.82
N GLY A 233 -9.09 -20.88 6.35
CA GLY A 233 -9.99 -22.00 6.06
C GLY A 233 -10.83 -21.80 4.78
N ASP A 234 -11.13 -20.55 4.42
CA ASP A 234 -11.89 -20.17 3.24
C ASP A 234 -11.25 -18.91 2.62
N ASP A 235 -10.74 -19.04 1.40
CA ASP A 235 -10.07 -17.97 0.66
C ASP A 235 -10.93 -16.72 0.46
N ASN A 236 -12.26 -16.83 0.56
CA ASN A 236 -13.21 -15.72 0.45
C ASN A 236 -13.57 -15.08 1.79
N GLN A 237 -13.17 -15.70 2.90
CA GLN A 237 -13.52 -15.20 4.23
C GLN A 237 -12.83 -13.86 4.51
N ARG A 238 -13.61 -12.86 4.92
CA ARG A 238 -13.12 -11.49 5.21
C ARG A 238 -13.79 -10.95 6.46
N LEU A 239 -13.00 -10.31 7.33
CA LEU A 239 -13.48 -9.50 8.44
C LEU A 239 -13.47 -8.03 8.01
N TYR A 240 -14.65 -7.44 7.78
CA TYR A 240 -14.80 -6.05 7.27
C TYR A 240 -13.98 -5.78 5.98
N GLY A 241 -13.89 -6.76 5.09
CA GLY A 241 -13.11 -6.66 3.85
C GLY A 241 -11.62 -7.05 3.98
N TYR A 242 -11.11 -7.23 5.20
CA TYR A 242 -9.71 -7.58 5.44
C TYR A 242 -9.53 -9.06 5.68
N LYS A 243 -8.42 -9.60 5.19
CA LYS A 243 -8.05 -11.01 5.31
C LYS A 243 -6.98 -11.29 6.38
N THR A 244 -6.35 -10.25 6.94
CA THR A 244 -5.26 -10.44 7.90
C THR A 244 -5.33 -9.40 8.99
N LEU A 245 -5.18 -9.81 10.26
CA LEU A 245 -5.04 -8.95 11.43
C LEU A 245 -3.62 -9.09 11.99
N ASN A 246 -3.06 -7.98 12.48
CA ASN A 246 -1.82 -7.99 13.25
C ASN A 246 -2.09 -7.41 14.64
N LEU A 247 -2.03 -8.23 15.63
CA LEU A 247 -2.26 -7.86 17.03
C LEU A 247 -0.91 -7.67 17.73
N LEU A 248 -0.55 -6.42 18.02
CA LEU A 248 0.70 -6.06 18.66
C LEU A 248 0.50 -6.02 20.18
N ASN A 249 1.42 -6.63 20.93
CA ASN A 249 1.31 -6.80 22.38
C ASN A 249 1.72 -5.58 23.21
N GLY A 250 2.05 -4.44 22.56
CA GLY A 250 2.54 -3.22 23.25
C GLY A 250 3.99 -3.29 23.72
N HIS A 251 4.79 -4.26 23.22
CA HIS A 251 6.24 -4.28 23.50
C HIS A 251 6.90 -2.97 23.10
N SER A 252 7.75 -2.45 23.99
CA SER A 252 8.39 -1.14 23.86
C SER A 252 7.46 0.07 23.98
N ASP A 253 6.14 -0.10 24.09
CA ASP A 253 5.17 0.99 24.26
C ASP A 253 4.25 0.76 25.45
N SER A 254 4.60 1.33 26.59
CA SER A 254 3.77 1.25 27.82
C SER A 254 2.45 2.04 27.73
N SER A 255 2.32 2.92 26.73
CA SER A 255 1.11 3.70 26.48
C SER A 255 0.10 2.99 25.58
N PHE A 256 0.52 2.01 24.78
CA PHE A 256 -0.21 1.42 23.64
C PHE A 256 -0.59 2.41 22.53
N LEU A 257 -0.20 3.69 22.65
CA LEU A 257 -0.69 4.77 21.78
C LEU A 257 0.19 5.10 20.59
N ARG A 258 1.50 4.75 20.61
CA ARG A 258 2.47 5.27 19.63
C ARG A 258 2.15 4.85 18.20
N GLU A 259 1.92 3.56 17.97
CA GLU A 259 1.51 3.04 16.66
C GLU A 259 0.18 3.66 16.19
N ILE A 260 -0.79 3.82 17.10
CA ILE A 260 -2.12 4.38 16.78
C ILE A 260 -2.03 5.88 16.47
N LEU A 261 -1.27 6.64 17.25
CA LEU A 261 -1.05 8.07 17.00
C LEU A 261 -0.25 8.30 15.72
N TYR A 262 0.80 7.50 15.50
CA TYR A 262 1.52 7.55 14.23
C TYR A 262 0.59 7.30 13.05
N SER A 263 -0.18 6.22 13.09
CA SER A 263 -1.18 5.90 12.07
C SER A 263 -2.15 7.08 11.84
N ARG A 264 -2.67 7.66 12.94
CA ARG A 264 -3.59 8.80 12.90
C ARG A 264 -3.00 10.02 12.20
N VAL A 265 -1.72 10.30 12.41
CA VAL A 265 -1.01 11.42 11.78
C VAL A 265 -0.65 11.08 10.33
N ALA A 266 0.02 9.95 10.09
CA ALA A 266 0.62 9.58 8.81
C ALA A 266 -0.42 9.39 7.69
N THR A 267 -1.61 8.85 8.02
CA THR A 267 -2.70 8.61 7.05
C THR A 267 -3.29 9.88 6.45
N ASN A 268 -2.89 11.07 6.92
CA ASN A 268 -3.27 12.35 6.31
C ASN A 268 -2.30 12.80 5.20
N TYR A 269 -1.13 12.16 5.07
CA TYR A 269 -0.05 12.61 4.18
C TYR A 269 0.48 11.53 3.25
N ILE A 270 0.48 10.27 3.70
CA ILE A 270 0.97 9.12 2.93
C ILE A 270 0.08 7.88 3.16
N PRO A 271 0.11 6.91 2.25
CA PRO A 271 -0.38 5.57 2.54
C PRO A 271 0.38 5.00 3.74
N ALA A 272 -0.34 4.75 4.83
CA ALA A 272 0.21 4.19 6.06
C ALA A 272 -0.73 3.12 6.63
N PRO A 273 -0.21 2.12 7.36
CA PRO A 273 -1.05 1.15 8.04
C PRO A 273 -2.02 1.84 9.01
N LYS A 274 -3.30 1.53 8.90
CA LYS A 274 -4.30 1.95 9.88
C LYS A 274 -4.10 1.16 11.17
N ALA A 275 -4.37 1.77 12.32
CA ALA A 275 -4.27 1.11 13.61
C ALA A 275 -5.41 1.53 14.54
N ASN A 276 -5.89 0.56 15.35
CA ASN A 276 -6.87 0.78 16.40
C ASN A 276 -6.67 -0.21 17.55
N PHE A 277 -7.42 -0.06 18.62
CA PHE A 277 -7.45 -1.01 19.72
C PHE A 277 -8.44 -2.15 19.45
N VAL A 278 -8.05 -3.34 19.95
CA VAL A 278 -8.95 -4.48 20.10
C VAL A 278 -8.71 -5.15 21.43
N LYS A 279 -9.77 -5.73 22.01
CA LYS A 279 -9.67 -6.66 23.15
C LYS A 279 -9.57 -8.07 22.59
N LEU A 280 -8.65 -8.87 23.11
CA LEU A 280 -8.49 -10.27 22.76
C LEU A 280 -8.95 -11.17 23.90
N VAL A 281 -9.79 -12.14 23.58
CA VAL A 281 -10.20 -13.23 24.47
C VAL A 281 -9.82 -14.53 23.79
N ILE A 282 -9.06 -15.40 24.45
CA ILE A 282 -8.64 -16.70 23.90
C ILE A 282 -9.19 -17.79 24.82
N ASN A 283 -9.96 -18.71 24.23
CA ASN A 283 -10.56 -19.82 24.94
C ASN A 283 -11.31 -19.39 26.23
N GLY A 284 -12.04 -18.24 26.18
CA GLY A 284 -12.77 -17.68 27.30
C GLY A 284 -11.93 -16.86 28.29
N GLU A 285 -10.60 -16.85 28.18
CA GLU A 285 -9.70 -16.07 29.02
C GLU A 285 -9.39 -14.71 28.40
N SER A 286 -9.48 -13.62 29.17
CA SER A 286 -9.10 -12.29 28.67
C SER A 286 -7.58 -12.17 28.51
N TRP A 287 -7.14 -11.76 27.34
CA TRP A 287 -5.74 -11.44 27.02
C TRP A 287 -5.51 -9.92 26.98
N GLY A 288 -6.54 -9.14 27.33
CA GLY A 288 -6.48 -7.68 27.43
C GLY A 288 -6.39 -6.99 26.09
N ILE A 289 -5.76 -5.81 26.08
CA ILE A 289 -5.69 -4.92 24.92
C ILE A 289 -4.51 -5.26 24.02
N TYR A 290 -4.78 -5.22 22.71
CA TYR A 290 -3.79 -5.27 21.63
C TYR A 290 -3.98 -4.08 20.69
N VAL A 291 -2.91 -3.64 20.07
CA VAL A 291 -2.96 -2.72 18.93
C VAL A 291 -3.11 -3.55 17.65
N ASN A 292 -4.23 -3.38 16.95
CA ASN A 292 -4.47 -4.00 15.66
C ASN A 292 -3.95 -3.09 14.55
N SER A 293 -2.83 -3.47 13.91
CA SER A 293 -2.18 -2.71 12.85
C SER A 293 -2.42 -3.38 11.49
N GLN A 294 -2.80 -2.59 10.48
CA GLN A 294 -3.13 -3.07 9.14
C GLN A 294 -1.95 -3.79 8.49
N GLN A 295 -2.22 -4.94 7.90
CA GLN A 295 -1.19 -5.70 7.18
C GLN A 295 -0.86 -5.04 5.84
N PHE A 296 0.42 -4.88 5.55
CA PHE A 296 0.91 -4.47 4.24
C PHE A 296 0.78 -5.62 3.22
N ASN A 297 -0.40 -5.73 2.63
CA ASN A 297 -0.81 -6.78 1.69
C ASN A 297 -1.55 -6.20 0.47
N LYS A 298 -2.20 -7.05 -0.34
CA LYS A 298 -2.97 -6.60 -1.51
C LYS A 298 -4.21 -5.77 -1.13
N ASP A 299 -4.79 -5.98 0.06
CA ASP A 299 -5.93 -5.17 0.54
C ASP A 299 -5.48 -3.72 0.86
N PHE A 300 -4.30 -3.57 1.48
CA PHE A 300 -3.66 -2.27 1.68
C PHE A 300 -3.39 -1.55 0.34
N LEU A 301 -2.88 -2.28 -0.66
CA LEU A 301 -2.61 -1.68 -1.97
C LEU A 301 -3.90 -1.21 -2.65
N ASP A 302 -4.94 -2.02 -2.63
CA ASP A 302 -6.24 -1.68 -3.21
C ASP A 302 -6.81 -0.40 -2.58
N GLU A 303 -6.78 -0.33 -1.26
CA GLU A 303 -7.28 0.81 -0.52
C GLU A 303 -6.52 2.11 -0.83
N TRP A 304 -5.19 2.06 -0.76
CA TRP A 304 -4.36 3.26 -0.86
C TRP A 304 -3.95 3.63 -2.29
N PHE A 305 -3.82 2.66 -3.19
CA PHE A 305 -3.35 2.87 -4.56
C PHE A 305 -4.42 2.60 -5.62
N GLY A 306 -5.53 1.94 -5.25
CA GLY A 306 -6.62 1.57 -6.17
C GLY A 306 -6.23 0.45 -7.11
N THR A 307 -5.27 -0.38 -6.72
CA THR A 307 -4.83 -1.57 -7.45
C THR A 307 -4.26 -2.58 -6.48
N LYS A 308 -4.38 -3.87 -6.81
CA LYS A 308 -3.76 -5.00 -6.07
C LYS A 308 -2.41 -5.41 -6.68
N ASP A 309 -2.05 -4.81 -7.81
CA ASP A 309 -0.85 -5.12 -8.57
C ASP A 309 0.37 -4.36 -8.06
N GLY A 310 1.55 -4.75 -8.56
CA GLY A 310 2.83 -4.18 -8.19
C GLY A 310 3.63 -5.04 -7.21
N VAL A 311 4.82 -4.57 -6.88
CA VAL A 311 5.82 -5.35 -6.14
C VAL A 311 6.00 -4.80 -4.74
N ARG A 312 6.08 -5.68 -3.76
CA ARG A 312 6.20 -5.34 -2.34
C ARG A 312 7.45 -5.91 -1.73
N TRP A 313 8.17 -5.08 -0.96
CA TRP A 313 9.26 -5.51 -0.10
C TRP A 313 9.03 -5.07 1.33
N LYS A 314 9.48 -5.90 2.26
CA LYS A 314 9.70 -5.52 3.65
C LYS A 314 11.19 -5.27 3.86
N VAL A 315 11.49 -4.20 4.56
CA VAL A 315 12.85 -3.86 4.99
C VAL A 315 12.96 -4.11 6.49
N PRO A 316 13.51 -5.25 6.91
CA PRO A 316 13.59 -5.62 8.32
C PRO A 316 14.67 -4.81 9.05
N PRO A 317 14.66 -4.85 10.40
CA PRO A 317 15.72 -4.23 11.20
C PRO A 317 17.12 -4.65 10.73
N GLY A 318 17.96 -3.67 10.35
CA GLY A 318 19.29 -3.90 9.81
C GLY A 318 20.12 -2.61 9.79
N ARG A 319 21.33 -2.67 9.24
CA ARG A 319 22.23 -1.52 9.11
C ARG A 319 22.60 -1.17 7.67
N SER A 320 22.09 -1.89 6.69
CA SER A 320 22.49 -1.75 5.27
C SER A 320 21.28 -1.67 4.34
N SER A 321 20.20 -1.06 4.83
CA SER A 321 18.90 -1.04 4.14
C SER A 321 18.50 0.36 3.66
N GLY A 322 19.48 1.26 3.48
CA GLY A 322 19.24 2.67 3.12
C GLY A 322 19.05 2.94 1.63
N LEU A 323 18.82 1.94 0.80
CA LEU A 323 18.79 2.04 -0.68
C LEU A 323 20.15 2.45 -1.27
N VAL A 324 21.24 1.98 -0.65
CA VAL A 324 22.61 2.16 -1.13
C VAL A 324 22.88 1.17 -2.26
N TYR A 325 23.57 1.62 -3.31
CA TYR A 325 23.97 0.73 -4.39
C TYR A 325 25.14 -0.17 -3.96
N ASN A 326 24.93 -1.48 -3.98
CA ASN A 326 25.91 -2.49 -3.57
C ASN A 326 26.28 -3.44 -4.72
N GLY A 327 26.32 -2.91 -5.96
CA GLY A 327 26.57 -3.69 -7.18
C GLY A 327 25.29 -4.22 -7.83
N ASP A 328 25.45 -4.86 -8.99
CA ASP A 328 24.33 -5.27 -9.85
C ASP A 328 23.76 -6.67 -9.50
N HIS A 329 24.28 -7.33 -8.45
CA HIS A 329 23.88 -8.70 -8.12
C HIS A 329 22.78 -8.73 -7.04
N PRO A 330 21.62 -9.39 -7.29
CA PRO A 330 20.53 -9.47 -6.32
C PRO A 330 20.90 -10.00 -4.93
N SER A 331 21.84 -10.95 -4.84
CA SER A 331 22.23 -11.57 -3.57
C SER A 331 22.77 -10.56 -2.54
N THR A 332 23.36 -9.44 -2.98
CA THR A 332 23.89 -8.40 -2.08
C THR A 332 22.76 -7.62 -1.38
N TYR A 333 21.53 -7.64 -1.93
CA TYR A 333 20.37 -6.97 -1.38
C TYR A 333 19.44 -7.88 -0.59
N GLN A 334 19.45 -9.18 -0.85
CA GLN A 334 18.52 -10.14 -0.27
C GLN A 334 18.63 -10.27 1.25
N GLN A 335 19.75 -9.89 1.86
CA GLN A 335 19.87 -9.87 3.32
C GLN A 335 19.18 -8.67 3.97
N SER A 336 19.10 -7.54 3.25
CA SER A 336 18.53 -6.27 3.72
C SER A 336 17.09 -6.05 3.26
N TYR A 337 16.66 -6.68 2.18
CA TYR A 337 15.31 -6.52 1.60
C TYR A 337 14.64 -7.89 1.45
N GLN A 338 13.39 -7.97 1.83
CA GLN A 338 12.57 -9.19 1.71
C GLN A 338 11.48 -8.97 0.67
N LEU A 339 11.62 -9.58 -0.50
CA LEU A 339 10.57 -9.60 -1.51
C LEU A 339 9.34 -10.34 -0.97
N LYS A 340 8.16 -9.69 -1.03
CA LYS A 340 6.87 -10.22 -0.56
C LYS A 340 5.92 -10.60 -1.70
N THR A 341 6.17 -10.11 -2.90
CA THR A 341 5.50 -10.56 -4.13
C THR A 341 6.22 -11.82 -4.63
N ARG A 342 5.49 -12.77 -5.20
CA ARG A 342 6.09 -13.97 -5.78
C ARG A 342 7.01 -13.59 -6.95
N VAL A 343 8.13 -14.27 -7.08
CA VAL A 343 9.13 -13.98 -8.13
C VAL A 343 8.52 -14.18 -9.53
N GLU A 344 7.62 -15.16 -9.66
CA GLU A 344 6.93 -15.45 -10.93
C GLU A 344 6.00 -14.30 -11.36
N GLU A 345 5.43 -13.57 -10.37
CA GLU A 345 4.57 -12.38 -10.62
C GLU A 345 5.43 -11.13 -10.92
N ALA A 346 6.70 -11.11 -10.54
CA ALA A 346 7.59 -9.95 -10.67
C ALA A 346 9.05 -10.36 -10.93
N PRO A 347 9.35 -10.91 -12.10
CA PRO A 347 10.68 -11.47 -12.39
C PRO A 347 11.80 -10.42 -12.38
N ASN A 348 11.51 -9.15 -12.63
CA ASN A 348 12.46 -8.05 -12.65
C ASN A 348 12.58 -7.29 -11.31
N ALA A 349 11.85 -7.72 -10.26
CA ALA A 349 11.74 -6.99 -9.00
C ALA A 349 13.12 -6.60 -8.41
N TRP A 350 14.07 -7.52 -8.39
CA TRP A 350 15.40 -7.25 -7.87
C TRP A 350 16.19 -6.27 -8.74
N GLN A 351 16.07 -6.38 -10.06
CA GLN A 351 16.75 -5.47 -10.97
C GLN A 351 16.21 -4.04 -10.86
N ASP A 352 14.89 -3.90 -10.66
CA ASP A 352 14.24 -2.61 -10.46
C ASP A 352 14.70 -1.95 -9.15
N LEU A 353 14.79 -2.72 -8.06
CA LEU A 353 15.34 -2.23 -6.78
C LEU A 353 16.80 -1.79 -6.92
N ILE A 354 17.62 -2.59 -7.60
CA ILE A 354 19.03 -2.26 -7.87
C ILE A 354 19.12 -0.98 -8.71
N ASN A 355 18.25 -0.84 -9.72
CA ASN A 355 18.19 0.36 -10.54
C ASN A 355 17.85 1.61 -9.74
N LEU A 356 16.87 1.54 -8.82
CA LEU A 356 16.58 2.64 -7.89
C LEU A 356 17.82 3.04 -7.08
N CYS A 357 18.51 2.06 -6.48
CA CYS A 357 19.74 2.32 -5.70
C CYS A 357 20.83 2.95 -6.57
N LYS A 358 21.01 2.46 -7.81
CA LYS A 358 21.99 2.98 -8.77
C LYS A 358 21.69 4.42 -9.22
N VAL A 359 20.41 4.72 -9.48
CA VAL A 359 19.97 6.10 -9.83
C VAL A 359 20.22 7.04 -8.68
N LEU A 360 19.92 6.65 -7.44
CA LEU A 360 20.21 7.45 -6.24
C LEU A 360 21.69 7.75 -6.08
N GLU A 361 22.60 6.80 -6.37
CA GLU A 361 24.04 6.98 -6.14
C GLU A 361 24.75 7.64 -7.32
N ALA A 362 24.50 7.17 -8.55
CA ALA A 362 25.34 7.48 -9.71
C ALA A 362 24.89 8.70 -10.53
N THR A 363 23.64 9.17 -10.36
CA THR A 363 23.11 10.28 -11.16
C THR A 363 23.64 11.63 -10.64
N PRO A 364 24.18 12.52 -11.47
CA PRO A 364 24.55 13.89 -11.11
C PRO A 364 23.35 14.69 -10.54
N ASP A 365 23.61 15.64 -9.64
CA ASP A 365 22.54 16.38 -8.93
C ASP A 365 21.60 17.15 -9.87
N ASP A 366 22.13 17.71 -10.97
CA ASP A 366 21.37 18.46 -11.98
C ASP A 366 20.45 17.59 -12.83
N GLN A 367 20.64 16.25 -12.82
CA GLN A 367 19.83 15.28 -13.57
C GLN A 367 19.01 14.37 -12.61
N LEU A 368 19.30 14.42 -11.31
CA LEU A 368 18.81 13.45 -10.33
C LEU A 368 17.28 13.47 -10.23
N GLU A 369 16.67 14.65 -10.16
CA GLU A 369 15.20 14.74 -10.02
C GLU A 369 14.49 14.12 -11.22
N SER A 370 14.94 14.42 -12.44
CA SER A 370 14.34 13.86 -13.66
C SER A 370 14.52 12.33 -13.72
N ALA A 371 15.68 11.82 -13.36
CA ALA A 371 15.96 10.38 -13.32
C ALA A 371 15.17 9.67 -12.23
N LEU A 372 15.02 10.28 -11.05
CA LEU A 372 14.25 9.72 -9.94
C LEU A 372 12.75 9.75 -10.19
N SER A 373 12.21 10.78 -10.85
CA SER A 373 10.76 10.96 -11.05
C SER A 373 10.08 9.78 -11.76
N VAL A 374 10.84 9.00 -12.52
CA VAL A 374 10.34 7.81 -13.24
C VAL A 374 10.47 6.52 -12.43
N VAL A 375 11.32 6.48 -11.40
CA VAL A 375 11.56 5.30 -10.56
C VAL A 375 11.13 5.47 -9.10
N LEU A 376 10.87 6.69 -8.63
CA LEU A 376 10.49 7.00 -7.25
C LEU A 376 9.38 8.06 -7.23
N ASN A 377 8.39 7.91 -6.37
CA ASN A 377 7.50 9.02 -6.04
C ASN A 377 8.21 9.94 -5.03
N ILE A 378 8.80 11.03 -5.56
CA ILE A 378 9.65 11.94 -4.78
C ILE A 378 8.84 12.66 -3.70
N ASP A 379 7.66 13.20 -4.00
CA ASP A 379 6.86 13.93 -3.03
C ASP A 379 6.46 13.04 -1.83
N ARG A 380 6.04 11.81 -2.10
CA ARG A 380 5.73 10.84 -1.03
C ARG A 380 6.96 10.44 -0.22
N ALA A 381 8.13 10.31 -0.86
CA ALA A 381 9.38 10.06 -0.15
C ALA A 381 9.74 11.22 0.80
N LEU A 382 9.53 12.47 0.37
CA LEU A 382 9.75 13.65 1.22
C LEU A 382 8.76 13.72 2.39
N TRP A 383 7.48 13.37 2.19
CA TRP A 383 6.50 13.24 3.26
C TRP A 383 6.86 12.14 4.26
N PHE A 384 7.29 10.98 3.76
CA PHE A 384 7.75 9.87 4.60
C PHE A 384 8.93 10.28 5.49
N LEU A 385 9.94 10.94 4.91
CA LEU A 385 11.09 11.47 5.66
C LEU A 385 10.69 12.54 6.66
N ALA A 386 9.73 13.41 6.30
CA ALA A 386 9.23 14.47 7.20
C ALA A 386 8.51 13.87 8.42
N LEU A 387 7.68 12.85 8.21
CA LEU A 387 7.02 12.12 9.30
C LEU A 387 8.04 11.45 10.22
N ASP A 388 8.98 10.67 9.67
CA ASP A 388 10.04 10.02 10.44
C ASP A 388 10.82 10.99 11.32
N ASN A 389 11.15 12.18 10.76
CA ASN A 389 11.87 13.21 11.50
C ASN A 389 11.00 13.88 12.57
N VAL A 390 9.78 14.34 12.21
CA VAL A 390 8.92 15.11 13.14
C VAL A 390 8.56 14.30 14.38
N VAL A 391 8.17 13.05 14.23
CA VAL A 391 7.79 12.20 15.37
C VAL A 391 8.96 11.41 15.96
N ILE A 392 10.13 11.55 15.40
CA ILE A 392 11.37 10.83 15.78
C ILE A 392 11.10 9.32 15.83
N ASP A 393 11.02 8.72 14.66
CA ASP A 393 10.96 7.25 14.57
C ASP A 393 12.37 6.67 14.77
N ASN A 394 12.58 6.03 15.94
CA ASN A 394 13.89 5.53 16.31
C ASN A 394 14.33 4.29 15.52
N ASP A 395 13.39 3.55 14.94
CA ASP A 395 13.66 2.37 14.11
C ASP A 395 13.50 2.66 12.62
N GLY A 396 12.86 3.79 12.24
CA GLY A 396 12.55 4.17 10.88
C GLY A 396 13.77 4.49 10.00
N TYR A 397 13.49 4.86 8.75
CA TYR A 397 14.50 5.15 7.74
C TYR A 397 15.46 6.29 8.16
N PHE A 398 14.91 7.39 8.72
CA PHE A 398 15.70 8.56 9.11
C PHE A 398 16.74 8.22 10.18
N SER A 399 16.40 7.41 11.16
CA SER A 399 17.26 7.06 12.29
C SER A 399 18.19 5.88 12.01
N ARG A 400 17.68 4.82 11.40
CA ARG A 400 18.37 3.53 11.24
C ARG A 400 18.42 2.99 9.81
N ALA A 401 17.73 3.60 8.87
CA ALA A 401 17.51 3.05 7.52
C ALA A 401 16.92 1.63 7.56
N SER A 402 15.94 1.37 8.46
CA SER A 402 15.29 0.07 8.64
C SER A 402 13.81 0.24 9.00
N ASP A 403 13.10 -0.86 9.19
CA ASP A 403 11.69 -0.95 9.59
C ASP A 403 10.74 -0.07 8.76
N TYR A 404 10.91 -0.15 7.45
CA TYR A 404 10.00 0.44 6.49
C TYR A 404 9.58 -0.59 5.42
N ALA A 405 8.65 -0.24 4.58
CA ALA A 405 8.25 -1.05 3.45
C ALA A 405 8.48 -0.30 2.14
N LEU A 406 8.67 -1.06 1.07
CA LEU A 406 8.72 -0.53 -0.29
C LEU A 406 7.59 -1.13 -1.11
N TYR A 407 6.97 -0.30 -1.90
CA TYR A 407 6.01 -0.69 -2.91
C TYR A 407 6.42 -0.11 -4.26
N GLN A 408 6.53 -0.94 -5.29
CA GLN A 408 6.68 -0.50 -6.67
C GLN A 408 5.32 -0.61 -7.35
N ASP A 409 4.79 0.52 -7.81
CA ASP A 409 3.50 0.57 -8.48
C ASP A 409 3.58 -0.01 -9.91
N PRO A 410 2.43 -0.28 -10.57
CA PRO A 410 2.41 -0.81 -11.94
C PRO A 410 3.03 0.13 -12.99
N MET A 411 3.28 1.41 -12.64
CA MET A 411 3.99 2.37 -13.48
C MET A 411 5.51 2.30 -13.30
N GLY A 412 6.01 1.42 -12.40
CA GLY A 412 7.42 1.19 -12.12
C GLY A 412 8.02 2.07 -11.01
N ARG A 413 7.24 2.94 -10.35
CA ARG A 413 7.74 3.85 -9.33
C ARG A 413 7.68 3.23 -7.93
N PHE A 414 8.74 3.42 -7.19
CA PHE A 414 8.83 3.03 -5.78
C PHE A 414 8.16 4.06 -4.87
N HIS A 415 7.59 3.55 -3.79
CA HIS A 415 7.00 4.32 -2.69
C HIS A 415 7.59 3.79 -1.38
N LEU A 416 8.14 4.69 -0.56
CA LEU A 416 8.52 4.37 0.81
C LEU A 416 7.27 4.45 1.69
N LEU A 417 7.08 3.45 2.54
CA LEU A 417 5.90 3.31 3.39
C LEU A 417 6.33 2.97 4.82
N PRO A 418 5.65 3.51 5.85
CA PRO A 418 5.98 3.20 7.24
C PRO A 418 5.64 1.76 7.60
N HIS A 419 6.40 1.22 8.54
CA HIS A 419 6.18 -0.12 9.09
C HIS A 419 6.73 -0.20 10.51
N ASP A 420 5.92 -0.69 11.46
CA ASP A 420 6.31 -0.94 12.86
C ASP A 420 6.69 0.35 13.62
N SER A 421 5.74 1.32 13.68
CA SER A 421 5.96 2.69 14.18
C SER A 421 5.77 2.83 15.69
N ASN A 422 5.90 1.76 16.47
CA ASN A 422 5.74 1.74 17.92
C ASN A 422 6.90 2.41 18.69
N GLU A 423 8.00 2.75 18.01
CA GLU A 423 9.15 3.47 18.59
C GLU A 423 9.19 4.97 18.25
N THR A 424 8.04 5.54 17.89
CA THR A 424 7.84 6.98 17.61
C THR A 424 7.54 7.80 18.87
N PHE A 425 7.51 9.11 18.76
CA PHE A 425 7.27 10.08 19.87
C PHE A 425 8.24 9.86 21.04
N ARG A 426 9.49 9.58 20.77
CA ARG A 426 10.54 9.31 21.73
C ARG A 426 11.72 10.24 21.54
N PHE A 427 12.58 10.31 22.56
CA PHE A 427 13.88 10.93 22.39
C PHE A 427 14.70 10.14 21.38
N ALA A 428 15.45 10.84 20.54
CA ALA A 428 16.32 10.22 19.56
C ALA A 428 17.31 9.26 20.23
N GLY A 429 17.20 7.97 19.90
CA GLY A 429 18.06 6.91 20.39
C GLY A 429 19.29 6.77 19.50
N GLY A 430 20.38 7.48 19.81
CA GLY A 430 21.62 7.33 19.06
C GLY A 430 22.25 5.96 19.26
N GLY A 431 22.34 5.15 18.21
CA GLY A 431 23.12 3.91 18.17
C GLY A 431 24.56 4.07 17.67
N GLY A 432 25.06 5.29 17.47
CA GLY A 432 26.42 5.58 16.95
C GLY A 432 27.40 6.08 18.02
N PRO A 433 28.69 6.09 17.70
CA PRO A 433 29.73 6.56 18.63
C PRO A 433 29.58 8.01 19.10
N ASN A 434 28.85 8.85 18.31
CA ASN A 434 28.63 10.28 18.59
C ASN A 434 27.22 10.58 19.11
N SER A 435 26.47 9.56 19.50
CA SER A 435 25.07 9.70 19.97
C SER A 435 24.87 10.39 21.32
N TRP A 436 25.93 10.88 21.91
CA TRP A 436 25.97 11.53 23.23
C TRP A 436 25.66 13.03 23.19
N GLU A 437 25.78 13.65 22.01
CA GLU A 437 25.71 15.11 21.85
C GLU A 437 24.34 15.66 21.46
N THR A 438 23.39 14.79 21.09
CA THR A 438 22.04 15.25 20.76
C THR A 438 21.09 14.98 21.91
N ASP A 439 20.61 16.04 22.54
CA ASP A 439 19.39 16.00 23.34
C ASP A 439 18.29 15.42 22.44
N GLY A 440 17.59 14.38 22.91
CA GLY A 440 16.75 13.54 22.04
C GLY A 440 15.63 14.27 21.29
N GLN A 441 15.11 15.40 21.84
CA GLN A 441 14.14 16.24 21.16
C GLN A 441 14.77 17.12 20.07
N MET A 442 16.08 17.31 20.13
CA MET A 442 16.86 18.19 19.26
C MET A 442 17.31 17.53 17.95
N LEU A 443 16.68 16.44 17.51
CA LEU A 443 16.96 15.86 16.21
C LEU A 443 16.73 16.89 15.10
N SER A 444 17.84 17.40 14.52
CA SER A 444 17.73 18.39 13.44
C SER A 444 17.01 17.80 12.22
N PRO A 445 16.13 18.57 11.57
CA PRO A 445 15.47 18.14 10.34
C PRO A 445 16.44 17.77 9.21
N VAL A 446 17.68 18.29 9.27
CA VAL A 446 18.71 18.07 8.24
C VAL A 446 19.93 17.30 8.76
N SER A 447 19.83 16.64 9.93
CA SER A 447 20.96 15.95 10.56
C SER A 447 21.60 14.85 9.70
N GLN A 448 20.86 14.28 8.76
CA GLN A 448 21.32 13.18 7.88
C GLN A 448 21.59 13.65 6.43
N GLU A 449 21.63 14.96 6.17
CA GLU A 449 21.77 15.51 4.80
C GLU A 449 23.08 15.12 4.10
N ASN A 450 24.11 14.72 4.86
CA ASN A 450 25.40 14.28 4.33
C ASN A 450 25.65 12.77 4.52
N ASP A 451 24.65 12.02 4.95
CA ASP A 451 24.82 10.58 5.21
C ASP A 451 24.62 9.77 3.94
N MET A 452 25.71 9.30 3.36
CA MET A 452 25.70 8.46 2.15
C MET A 452 25.09 7.08 2.37
N MET A 453 24.90 6.63 3.63
CA MET A 453 24.18 5.40 3.94
C MET A 453 22.66 5.57 3.92
N ARG A 454 22.19 6.81 3.72
CA ARG A 454 20.78 7.19 3.57
C ARG A 454 20.57 8.07 2.33
N PRO A 455 20.83 7.52 1.12
CA PRO A 455 20.85 8.33 -0.11
C PRO A 455 19.49 8.97 -0.42
N VAL A 456 18.36 8.44 0.04
CA VAL A 456 17.07 9.11 -0.13
C VAL A 456 17.04 10.46 0.61
N ILE A 457 17.68 10.57 1.79
CA ILE A 457 17.80 11.84 2.49
C ILE A 457 18.88 12.71 1.83
N SER A 458 20.13 12.22 1.80
CA SER A 458 21.27 13.05 1.40
C SER A 458 21.17 13.54 -0.04
N ARG A 459 20.67 12.71 -0.95
CA ARG A 459 20.56 13.08 -2.36
C ARG A 459 19.35 13.98 -2.66
N LEU A 460 18.19 13.73 -2.01
CA LEU A 460 17.04 14.61 -2.22
C LEU A 460 17.25 15.99 -1.58
N LEU A 461 17.84 16.05 -0.37
CA LEU A 461 18.10 17.31 0.31
C LEU A 461 19.27 18.11 -0.29
N ALA A 462 20.11 17.50 -1.12
CA ALA A 462 21.10 18.22 -1.92
C ALA A 462 20.47 19.12 -3.01
N ILE A 463 19.22 18.83 -3.43
CA ILE A 463 18.51 19.61 -4.42
C ILE A 463 17.69 20.71 -3.69
N PRO A 464 18.01 22.02 -3.88
CA PRO A 464 17.47 23.08 -3.03
C PRO A 464 15.92 23.15 -2.97
N HIS A 465 15.21 22.99 -4.08
CA HIS A 465 13.75 23.06 -4.06
C HIS A 465 13.09 21.79 -3.48
N LEU A 466 13.72 20.60 -3.57
CA LEU A 466 13.26 19.40 -2.88
C LEU A 466 13.51 19.49 -1.37
N ARG A 467 14.64 20.08 -0.96
CA ARG A 467 14.91 20.46 0.44
C ARG A 467 13.83 21.40 0.97
N ALA A 468 13.51 22.46 0.23
CA ALA A 468 12.47 23.42 0.61
C ALA A 468 11.08 22.75 0.74
N ARG A 469 10.75 21.81 -0.17
CA ARG A 469 9.52 21.00 -0.12
C ARG A 469 9.48 20.11 1.13
N TYR A 470 10.55 19.39 1.41
CA TYR A 470 10.69 18.57 2.63
C TYR A 470 10.46 19.40 3.90
N LEU A 471 11.10 20.58 4.01
CA LEU A 471 10.95 21.49 5.15
C LEU A 471 9.53 22.09 5.25
N ALA A 472 8.85 22.28 4.11
CA ALA A 472 7.44 22.68 4.10
C ALA A 472 6.54 21.56 4.63
N HIS A 473 6.81 20.31 4.29
CA HIS A 473 6.09 19.14 4.83
C HIS A 473 6.27 19.04 6.35
N ILE A 474 7.48 19.24 6.86
CA ILE A 474 7.72 19.31 8.31
C ILE A 474 6.87 20.41 8.94
N ARG A 475 6.88 21.66 8.41
CA ARG A 475 6.04 22.74 8.93
C ARG A 475 4.57 22.38 8.97
N THR A 476 4.08 21.74 7.92
CA THR A 476 2.68 21.32 7.84
C THR A 476 2.34 20.33 8.96
N ILE A 477 3.16 19.27 9.13
CA ILE A 477 2.92 18.26 10.18
C ILE A 477 2.98 18.90 11.57
N VAL A 478 3.98 19.77 11.81
CA VAL A 478 4.13 20.44 13.11
C VAL A 478 2.92 21.32 13.42
N ASN A 479 2.49 22.16 12.46
CA ASN A 479 1.38 23.09 12.67
C ASN A 479 0.02 22.37 12.79
N GLU A 480 -0.17 21.23 12.14
CA GLU A 480 -1.44 20.49 12.17
C GLU A 480 -1.52 19.53 13.35
N TRP A 481 -0.39 18.98 13.84
CA TRP A 481 -0.39 17.88 14.79
C TRP A 481 0.46 18.07 16.05
N LEU A 482 1.59 18.79 16.02
CA LEU A 482 2.42 18.98 17.20
C LEU A 482 1.93 20.16 18.04
N ASP A 483 0.65 20.18 18.29
CA ASP A 483 -0.02 21.08 19.22
C ASP A 483 -0.71 20.24 20.31
N TRP A 484 -0.43 20.56 21.58
CA TRP A 484 -1.02 19.83 22.70
C TRP A 484 -2.54 19.99 22.75
N GLU A 485 -3.09 21.14 22.32
CA GLU A 485 -4.54 21.35 22.26
C GLU A 485 -5.21 20.46 21.20
N VAL A 486 -4.47 20.06 20.17
CA VAL A 486 -4.92 19.11 19.12
C VAL A 486 -4.80 17.67 19.58
N LEU A 487 -3.63 17.27 20.14
CA LEU A 487 -3.36 15.86 20.45
C LEU A 487 -3.94 15.42 21.80
N GLN A 488 -4.05 16.30 22.80
CA GLN A 488 -4.59 15.92 24.11
C GLN A 488 -5.99 15.31 24.05
N PRO A 489 -6.98 15.91 23.37
CA PRO A 489 -8.31 15.32 23.28
C PRO A 489 -8.30 13.93 22.64
N ILE A 490 -7.50 13.74 21.59
CA ILE A 490 -7.36 12.45 20.88
C ILE A 490 -6.76 11.39 21.80
N ILE A 491 -5.67 11.72 22.50
CA ILE A 491 -5.02 10.82 23.46
C ILE A 491 -5.98 10.46 24.59
N THR A 492 -6.71 11.44 25.11
CA THR A 492 -7.69 11.22 26.18
C THR A 492 -8.84 10.32 25.73
N GLU A 493 -9.35 10.53 24.51
CA GLU A 493 -10.38 9.66 23.92
C GLU A 493 -9.88 8.22 23.83
N TYR A 494 -8.67 8.00 23.29
CA TYR A 494 -8.07 6.68 23.18
C TYR A 494 -7.80 6.01 24.53
N GLN A 495 -7.26 6.75 25.49
CA GLN A 495 -7.05 6.21 26.84
C GLN A 495 -8.39 5.83 27.49
N SER A 496 -9.40 6.68 27.41
CA SER A 496 -10.72 6.44 27.98
C SER A 496 -11.40 5.20 27.38
N LEU A 497 -11.20 4.97 26.08
CA LEU A 497 -11.78 3.81 25.38
C LEU A 497 -11.30 2.48 25.96
N VAL A 498 -10.04 2.40 26.42
CA VAL A 498 -9.41 1.14 26.84
C VAL A 498 -9.05 1.10 28.31
N ASP A 499 -9.26 2.18 29.10
CA ASP A 499 -8.82 2.31 30.50
C ASP A 499 -9.23 1.12 31.38
N ALA A 500 -10.51 0.75 31.34
CA ALA A 500 -11.04 -0.34 32.14
C ALA A 500 -10.38 -1.67 31.84
N GLU A 501 -10.16 -1.92 30.54
CA GLU A 501 -9.55 -3.17 30.06
C GLU A 501 -8.06 -3.23 30.35
N VAL A 502 -7.31 -2.12 30.17
CA VAL A 502 -5.87 -2.07 30.53
C VAL A 502 -5.70 -2.23 32.04
N ARG A 503 -6.61 -1.67 32.85
CA ARG A 503 -6.58 -1.83 34.29
C ARG A 503 -6.79 -3.29 34.70
N ALA A 504 -7.73 -3.98 34.08
CA ALA A 504 -8.09 -5.37 34.34
C ALA A 504 -7.11 -6.40 33.74
N ASP A 505 -6.29 -6.01 32.75
CA ASP A 505 -5.35 -6.90 32.05
C ASP A 505 -4.22 -7.33 33.01
N ASP A 506 -4.23 -8.58 33.45
CA ASP A 506 -3.17 -9.17 34.29
C ASP A 506 -1.94 -9.65 33.49
N LYS A 507 -2.05 -9.74 32.15
CA LYS A 507 -0.98 -10.14 31.24
C LYS A 507 -0.23 -8.95 30.63
N LYS A 508 -0.62 -7.69 30.94
CA LYS A 508 0.04 -6.49 30.43
C LYS A 508 1.54 -6.46 30.71
N LEU A 509 2.31 -5.92 29.80
CA LEU A 509 3.77 -5.88 29.89
C LEU A 509 4.30 -4.80 30.82
N TYR A 510 3.49 -3.82 31.20
CA TYR A 510 3.87 -2.66 32.01
C TYR A 510 2.81 -2.38 33.09
N ALA A 511 3.22 -1.68 34.12
CA ALA A 511 2.28 -1.25 35.17
C ALA A 511 1.20 -0.32 34.57
N TYR A 512 -0.02 -0.43 35.09
CA TYR A 512 -1.15 0.40 34.67
C TYR A 512 -0.84 1.91 34.72
N GLU A 513 -0.11 2.37 35.76
CA GLU A 513 0.28 3.76 35.92
C GLU A 513 1.12 4.30 34.75
N ALA A 514 1.91 3.44 34.10
CA ALA A 514 2.70 3.82 32.93
C ALA A 514 1.80 4.13 31.73
N PHE A 515 0.70 3.40 31.55
CA PHE A 515 -0.34 3.71 30.58
C PHE A 515 -1.09 4.99 30.98
N ALA A 516 -1.64 5.02 32.19
CA ALA A 516 -2.54 6.07 32.63
C ALA A 516 -1.90 7.47 32.68
N THR A 517 -0.59 7.54 32.95
CA THR A 517 0.14 8.82 33.06
C THR A 517 1.02 9.15 31.85
N SER A 518 1.07 8.30 30.83
CA SER A 518 1.95 8.43 29.66
C SER A 518 1.78 9.77 28.91
N HIS A 519 0.61 10.36 28.97
CA HIS A 519 0.30 11.62 28.29
C HIS A 519 0.94 12.84 28.98
N ILE A 520 1.22 12.79 30.31
CA ILE A 520 1.73 13.93 31.08
C ILE A 520 3.01 13.65 31.88
N LYS A 521 3.40 12.38 32.03
CA LYS A 521 4.55 11.99 32.85
C LYS A 521 5.49 11.09 32.06
N ASP A 522 6.79 11.42 32.10
CA ASP A 522 7.83 10.61 31.48
C ASP A 522 7.87 9.19 32.08
N GLN A 523 8.12 8.20 31.24
CA GLN A 523 8.09 6.79 31.60
C GLN A 523 9.50 6.19 31.64
N GLY A 524 9.80 5.41 32.71
CA GLY A 524 11.13 4.82 32.88
C GLY A 524 12.17 5.90 33.22
N GLY A 525 13.37 5.51 33.35
CA GLY A 525 14.45 6.37 33.84
C GLY A 525 14.80 5.92 35.25
N GLY A 526 15.87 5.14 35.38
CA GLY A 526 16.43 4.69 36.63
C GLY A 526 17.94 4.65 36.52
N GLU A 527 18.64 4.86 37.65
CA GLU A 527 20.07 4.65 37.74
C GLU A 527 20.39 3.19 37.47
N GLY A 528 20.80 2.87 36.23
CA GLY A 528 21.29 1.55 35.88
C GLY A 528 22.58 1.24 36.65
N ARG A 529 22.67 0.07 37.28
CA ARG A 529 23.89 -0.45 37.86
C ARG A 529 25.01 -0.45 36.80
N GLY A 530 25.88 0.58 36.78
CA GLY A 530 26.97 0.71 35.82
C GLY A 530 27.05 2.06 35.11
N GLY A 531 26.41 3.11 35.58
CA GLY A 531 26.61 4.51 35.14
C GLY A 531 26.02 4.88 33.77
N ARG A 532 25.28 3.99 33.12
CA ARG A 532 24.51 4.26 31.90
C ARG A 532 23.03 4.08 32.20
N GLY A 533 22.39 5.13 32.76
CA GLY A 533 20.95 5.16 32.98
C GLY A 533 20.18 4.97 31.67
N ARG A 534 19.14 4.15 31.69
CA ARG A 534 18.16 4.13 30.58
C ARG A 534 17.51 5.50 30.52
N ARG A 535 17.58 6.19 29.37
CA ARG A 535 16.86 7.45 29.17
C ARG A 535 15.36 7.21 29.36
N ALA A 536 14.70 8.13 30.03
CA ALA A 536 13.23 8.10 30.15
C ALA A 536 12.60 8.29 28.77
N THR A 537 11.48 7.61 28.54
CA THR A 537 10.60 7.89 27.42
C THR A 537 9.78 9.13 27.76
N PRO A 538 9.78 10.21 26.94
CA PRO A 538 9.03 11.42 27.25
C PRO A 538 7.53 11.15 27.30
N SER A 539 6.81 11.92 28.13
CA SER A 539 5.37 12.02 28.01
C SER A 539 5.00 12.63 26.66
N PHE A 540 3.79 12.33 26.17
CA PHE A 540 3.33 12.91 24.90
C PHE A 540 3.30 14.43 24.96
N LYS A 541 2.82 15.01 26.06
CA LYS A 541 2.79 16.47 26.24
C LYS A 541 4.18 17.07 26.09
N ARG A 542 5.13 16.55 26.86
CA ARG A 542 6.53 17.05 26.80
C ARG A 542 7.13 16.92 25.41
N PHE A 543 6.93 15.76 24.78
CA PHE A 543 7.44 15.54 23.42
C PHE A 543 6.86 16.55 22.44
N VAL A 544 5.54 16.74 22.44
CA VAL A 544 4.82 17.63 21.52
C VAL A 544 5.31 19.07 21.69
N GLU A 545 5.28 19.58 22.93
CA GLU A 545 5.64 20.97 23.23
C GLU A 545 7.12 21.26 22.87
N GLU A 546 8.08 20.46 23.40
CA GLU A 546 9.50 20.68 23.16
C GLU A 546 9.89 20.44 21.69
N ARG A 547 9.29 19.44 21.03
CA ARG A 547 9.58 19.14 19.63
C ARG A 547 9.07 20.20 18.68
N ALA A 548 7.84 20.69 18.90
CA ALA A 548 7.26 21.78 18.11
C ALA A 548 8.08 23.08 18.28
N GLU A 549 8.41 23.46 19.51
CA GLU A 549 9.25 24.62 19.79
C GLU A 549 10.60 24.54 19.07
N TYR A 550 11.26 23.39 19.17
CA TYR A 550 12.55 23.18 18.51
C TYR A 550 12.45 23.31 16.98
N LEU A 551 11.48 22.61 16.36
CA LEU A 551 11.35 22.61 14.90
C LEU A 551 10.95 23.97 14.35
N LEU A 552 9.95 24.64 14.97
CA LEU A 552 9.48 25.95 14.50
C LEU A 552 10.54 27.06 14.66
N ASN A 553 11.45 26.92 15.64
CA ASN A 553 12.56 27.85 15.82
C ASN A 553 13.83 27.46 15.04
N HIS A 554 13.85 26.26 14.39
CA HIS A 554 15.01 25.82 13.64
C HIS A 554 15.27 26.75 12.43
N PRO A 555 16.50 27.22 12.18
CA PRO A 555 16.81 28.19 11.12
C PRO A 555 16.37 27.78 9.72
N GLU A 556 16.36 26.48 9.43
CA GLU A 556 15.88 25.97 8.14
C GLU A 556 14.36 26.03 7.99
N ILE A 557 13.62 25.98 9.08
CA ILE A 557 12.15 25.97 9.10
C ILE A 557 11.59 27.36 9.33
N ASN A 558 12.20 28.12 10.24
CA ASN A 558 11.79 29.48 10.59
C ASN A 558 12.24 30.50 9.52
N LYS A 559 11.77 30.34 8.31
CA LYS A 559 12.02 31.26 7.17
C LYS A 559 10.71 31.90 6.75
N PRO A 560 10.73 33.18 6.27
CA PRO A 560 9.55 33.78 5.67
C PRO A 560 9.05 32.95 4.48
N ILE A 561 7.76 32.66 4.48
CA ILE A 561 7.10 31.88 3.42
C ILE A 561 6.00 32.70 2.75
N PRO A 562 5.74 32.49 1.45
CA PRO A 562 4.56 33.03 0.80
C PRO A 562 3.28 32.47 1.44
N THR A 563 2.20 33.21 1.35
CA THR A 563 0.87 32.75 1.78
C THR A 563 0.00 32.53 0.57
N ILE A 564 -0.44 31.31 0.34
CA ILE A 564 -1.47 31.02 -0.66
C ILE A 564 -2.83 31.26 0.00
N VAL A 565 -3.45 32.42 -0.34
CA VAL A 565 -4.72 32.83 0.25
C VAL A 565 -5.87 31.97 -0.26
N SER A 566 -5.88 31.73 -1.58
CA SER A 566 -6.91 30.90 -2.22
C SER A 566 -6.41 30.36 -3.55
N VAL A 567 -6.94 29.19 -3.93
CA VAL A 567 -6.84 28.66 -5.29
C VAL A 567 -8.27 28.47 -5.80
N PHE A 568 -8.60 29.17 -6.87
CA PHE A 568 -9.97 29.21 -7.39
C PHE A 568 -10.29 27.92 -8.16
N LYS A 569 -11.45 27.34 -7.86
CA LYS A 569 -11.96 26.20 -8.61
C LYS A 569 -12.36 26.68 -10.02
N PRO A 570 -11.97 25.96 -11.09
CA PRO A 570 -12.42 26.30 -12.43
C PRO A 570 -13.95 26.19 -12.55
N GLU A 571 -14.58 27.21 -13.17
CA GLU A 571 -16.04 27.30 -13.25
C GLU A 571 -16.64 26.24 -14.18
N GLU A 572 -16.10 26.11 -15.40
CA GLU A 572 -16.59 25.20 -16.43
C GLU A 572 -15.44 24.51 -17.18
N PRO A 573 -14.86 23.45 -16.65
CA PRO A 573 -13.75 22.74 -17.29
C PRO A 573 -14.27 21.87 -18.45
N MET A 574 -14.46 22.47 -19.63
CA MET A 574 -15.00 21.82 -20.81
C MET A 574 -13.96 20.99 -21.58
N ALA A 575 -14.43 19.93 -22.23
CA ALA A 575 -13.62 19.05 -23.07
C ALA A 575 -12.90 19.82 -24.18
N ASN A 576 -11.66 19.40 -24.45
CA ASN A 576 -10.79 19.92 -25.49
C ASN A 576 -10.52 21.43 -25.41
N ARG A 577 -10.66 22.00 -24.22
CA ARG A 577 -10.26 23.38 -23.93
C ARG A 577 -9.28 23.38 -22.78
N PRO A 578 -8.22 24.20 -22.83
CA PRO A 578 -7.37 24.43 -21.68
C PRO A 578 -8.17 25.02 -20.51
N VAL A 579 -7.74 24.69 -19.29
CA VAL A 579 -8.41 25.13 -18.07
C VAL A 579 -7.48 26.06 -17.31
N GLN A 580 -7.87 27.32 -17.15
CA GLN A 580 -7.14 28.29 -16.35
C GLN A 580 -7.38 28.05 -14.85
N ILE A 581 -6.31 27.95 -14.09
CA ILE A 581 -6.31 27.91 -12.62
C ILE A 581 -5.75 29.25 -12.13
N ASN A 582 -6.49 29.91 -11.26
CA ASN A 582 -6.10 31.15 -10.65
C ASN A 582 -5.81 30.94 -9.16
N ALA A 583 -4.78 31.63 -8.65
CA ALA A 583 -4.40 31.60 -7.23
C ALA A 583 -4.08 33.01 -6.73
N GLU A 584 -4.57 33.36 -5.56
CA GLU A 584 -4.23 34.60 -4.87
C GLU A 584 -3.09 34.33 -3.89
N ILE A 585 -1.96 35.00 -4.07
CA ILE A 585 -0.73 34.78 -3.29
C ILE A 585 -0.28 36.11 -2.66
N GLY A 586 -0.06 36.07 -1.34
CA GLY A 586 0.51 37.15 -0.56
C GLY A 586 1.94 36.89 -0.10
N GLY A 587 2.62 37.96 0.32
CA GLY A 587 3.99 37.90 0.82
C GLY A 587 5.05 38.09 -0.25
N ASP A 588 6.28 37.69 0.08
CA ASP A 588 7.43 37.75 -0.84
C ASP A 588 7.47 36.47 -1.73
N VAL A 589 7.21 36.67 -3.03
CA VAL A 589 7.01 35.59 -4.00
C VAL A 589 7.98 35.73 -5.16
N ASN A 590 8.80 34.69 -5.36
CA ASN A 590 9.68 34.58 -6.52
C ASN A 590 9.01 33.81 -7.67
N ALA A 591 8.35 32.70 -7.35
CA ALA A 591 7.72 31.82 -8.34
C ALA A 591 6.44 31.19 -7.79
N VAL A 592 5.47 30.99 -8.67
CA VAL A 592 4.27 30.19 -8.40
C VAL A 592 4.15 29.12 -9.47
N ILE A 593 3.97 27.87 -9.04
CA ILE A 593 3.99 26.71 -9.92
C ILE A 593 2.70 25.92 -9.71
N LEU A 594 2.01 25.64 -10.80
CA LEU A 594 0.84 24.76 -10.85
C LEU A 594 1.30 23.35 -11.23
N TYR A 595 0.94 22.38 -10.42
CA TYR A 595 1.17 20.96 -10.72
C TYR A 595 -0.15 20.29 -11.05
N TYR A 596 -0.16 19.42 -12.07
CA TYR A 596 -1.35 18.67 -12.46
C TYR A 596 -1.03 17.25 -12.91
N ALA A 597 -2.00 16.33 -12.73
CA ALA A 597 -1.93 14.93 -13.15
C ALA A 597 -3.31 14.38 -13.52
N THR A 598 -3.36 13.38 -14.42
CA THR A 598 -4.61 12.82 -14.95
C THR A 598 -5.00 11.46 -14.37
N GLY A 599 -4.22 10.89 -13.49
CA GLY A 599 -4.46 9.56 -12.91
C GLY A 599 -3.97 9.46 -11.47
N ARG A 600 -4.45 8.45 -10.75
CA ARG A 600 -4.07 8.23 -9.35
C ARG A 600 -2.57 7.95 -9.18
N LEU A 601 -1.99 7.21 -10.14
CA LEU A 601 -0.58 6.85 -10.18
C LEU A 601 0.22 7.67 -11.22
N ALA A 602 -0.38 8.69 -11.85
CA ALA A 602 0.33 9.51 -12.81
C ALA A 602 1.30 10.48 -12.12
N THR A 603 2.44 10.75 -12.76
CA THR A 603 3.39 11.78 -12.34
C THR A 603 2.77 13.16 -12.58
N PHE A 604 2.93 14.06 -11.63
CA PHE A 604 2.50 15.44 -11.80
C PHE A 604 3.44 16.18 -12.76
N GLN A 605 2.82 16.91 -13.69
CA GLN A 605 3.50 17.86 -14.58
C GLN A 605 3.40 19.25 -13.96
N SER A 606 4.34 20.13 -14.26
CA SER A 606 4.38 21.48 -13.73
C SER A 606 4.21 22.56 -14.81
N VAL A 607 3.56 23.65 -14.44
CA VAL A 607 3.38 24.86 -15.26
C VAL A 607 3.71 26.07 -14.41
N GLN A 608 4.59 26.95 -14.92
CA GLN A 608 4.87 28.24 -14.29
C GLN A 608 3.63 29.14 -14.41
N MET A 609 3.14 29.67 -13.29
CA MET A 609 2.01 30.60 -13.29
C MET A 609 2.50 32.03 -13.54
N SER A 610 1.74 32.76 -14.34
CA SER A 610 2.01 34.16 -14.67
C SER A 610 1.28 35.10 -13.70
N LYS A 611 1.94 36.20 -13.28
CA LYS A 611 1.38 37.18 -12.33
C LYS A 611 0.51 38.20 -13.06
N ASP A 612 -0.69 38.44 -12.54
CA ASP A 612 -1.57 39.54 -12.91
C ASP A 612 -2.12 40.20 -11.63
N GLY A 613 -1.53 41.30 -11.24
CA GLY A 613 -1.83 41.97 -9.96
C GLY A 613 -1.46 41.13 -8.75
N ALA A 614 -2.43 40.75 -7.92
CA ALA A 614 -2.28 39.82 -6.78
C ALA A 614 -2.60 38.37 -7.15
N VAL A 615 -3.12 38.14 -8.35
CA VAL A 615 -3.53 36.84 -8.84
C VAL A 615 -2.46 36.27 -9.73
N TYR A 616 -2.23 34.99 -9.59
CA TYR A 616 -1.37 34.19 -10.48
C TYR A 616 -2.25 33.24 -11.30
N ALA A 617 -2.01 33.15 -12.60
CA ALA A 617 -2.76 32.34 -13.55
C ALA A 617 -1.85 31.31 -14.22
N GLY A 618 -2.27 30.05 -14.22
CA GLY A 618 -1.63 28.94 -14.93
C GLY A 618 -2.65 28.14 -15.72
N GLU A 619 -2.23 27.55 -16.83
CA GLU A 619 -3.13 26.86 -17.73
C GLU A 619 -2.81 25.36 -17.75
N ILE A 620 -3.80 24.54 -17.41
CA ILE A 620 -3.76 23.07 -17.58
C ILE A 620 -4.19 22.77 -19.02
N PRO A 621 -3.42 21.97 -19.79
CA PRO A 621 -3.76 21.63 -21.17
C PRO A 621 -5.16 21.02 -21.33
N ALA A 622 -5.67 21.06 -22.54
CA ALA A 622 -6.95 20.47 -22.90
C ALA A 622 -6.96 18.94 -22.69
N PHE A 623 -8.05 18.43 -22.09
CA PHE A 623 -8.30 17.02 -21.92
C PHE A 623 -9.69 16.62 -22.40
N PRO A 624 -9.92 15.36 -22.77
CA PRO A 624 -11.24 14.88 -23.20
C PRO A 624 -12.23 14.81 -22.01
N ALA A 625 -13.51 14.81 -22.33
CA ALA A 625 -14.58 14.72 -21.33
C ALA A 625 -14.45 13.49 -20.42
N GLY A 626 -14.91 13.63 -19.18
CA GLY A 626 -14.86 12.58 -18.15
C GLY A 626 -13.49 12.46 -17.46
N LYS A 627 -12.43 13.07 -18.00
CA LYS A 627 -11.10 12.99 -17.38
C LYS A 627 -11.10 13.71 -16.03
N LYS A 628 -10.66 13.01 -14.99
CA LYS A 628 -10.43 13.59 -13.66
C LYS A 628 -9.02 14.17 -13.60
N ILE A 629 -8.92 15.45 -13.33
CA ILE A 629 -7.65 16.18 -13.18
C ILE A 629 -7.42 16.41 -11.69
N ARG A 630 -6.20 16.16 -11.26
CA ARG A 630 -5.68 16.42 -9.91
C ARG A 630 -4.68 17.56 -10.03
N TYR A 631 -4.72 18.54 -9.13
CA TYR A 631 -3.79 19.67 -9.20
C TYR A 631 -3.55 20.27 -7.83
N TYR A 632 -2.40 20.93 -7.66
CA TYR A 632 -2.03 21.74 -6.50
C TYR A 632 -1.11 22.87 -6.93
N VAL A 633 -0.97 23.87 -6.07
CA VAL A 633 -0.14 25.06 -6.33
C VAL A 633 0.98 25.14 -5.31
N GLU A 634 2.19 25.47 -5.78
CA GLU A 634 3.37 25.80 -4.99
C GLU A 634 3.68 27.28 -5.13
N ALA A 635 3.94 27.97 -4.02
CA ALA A 635 4.49 29.34 -4.02
C ALA A 635 5.86 29.33 -3.33
N ARG A 636 6.89 29.88 -4.00
CA ARG A 636 8.28 29.95 -3.54
C ARG A 636 8.65 31.39 -3.19
N SER A 637 9.33 31.58 -2.05
CA SER A 637 9.85 32.90 -1.65
C SER A 637 11.07 33.30 -2.47
N THR A 638 11.43 34.61 -2.41
CA THR A 638 12.69 35.08 -2.97
C THR A 638 13.87 34.63 -2.08
N GLY A 639 15.01 34.33 -2.70
CA GLY A 639 16.22 33.90 -2.03
C GLY A 639 16.77 32.60 -2.55
N SER A 640 18.06 32.34 -2.33
CA SER A 640 18.75 31.14 -2.84
C SER A 640 18.20 29.82 -2.28
N ASP A 641 17.57 29.87 -1.10
CA ASP A 641 17.08 28.72 -0.35
C ASP A 641 15.54 28.64 -0.33
N GLY A 642 14.89 29.45 -1.16
CA GLY A 642 13.47 29.62 -1.45
C GLY A 642 12.49 28.77 -0.62
N ALA A 643 12.17 29.23 0.60
CA ALA A 643 11.15 28.56 1.40
C ALA A 643 9.84 28.50 0.62
N THR A 644 9.14 27.37 0.70
CA THR A 644 7.96 27.11 -0.12
C THR A 644 6.72 26.82 0.72
N THR A 645 5.55 27.07 0.14
CA THR A 645 4.24 26.65 0.67
C THR A 645 3.41 26.03 -0.44
N PHE A 646 2.42 25.21 -0.06
CA PHE A 646 1.56 24.47 -0.97
C PHE A 646 0.08 24.65 -0.65
N PHE A 647 -0.75 24.55 -1.66
CA PHE A 647 -2.20 24.48 -1.51
C PHE A 647 -2.80 23.42 -2.47
N PRO A 648 -3.48 22.37 -1.97
CA PRO A 648 -3.54 21.98 -0.56
C PRO A 648 -2.16 21.63 0.00
N ALA A 649 -2.00 21.76 1.32
CA ALA A 649 -0.73 21.48 1.98
C ALA A 649 -0.25 20.03 1.76
N GLN A 650 -1.18 19.08 1.62
CA GLN A 650 -0.94 17.66 1.38
C GLN A 650 -0.47 17.32 -0.04
N THR A 651 -0.28 18.30 -0.92
CA THR A 651 0.30 18.16 -2.25
C THR A 651 -0.29 17.02 -3.09
N GLU A 652 0.53 16.05 -3.53
CA GLU A 652 0.11 14.91 -4.36
C GLU A 652 -0.83 13.94 -3.65
N PHE A 653 -0.83 13.90 -2.32
CA PHE A 653 -1.63 12.97 -1.54
C PHE A 653 -3.13 13.34 -1.57
N ALA A 654 -3.47 14.58 -1.29
CA ALA A 654 -4.83 15.09 -1.29
C ALA A 654 -4.98 16.38 -2.13
N PRO A 655 -4.68 16.32 -3.44
CA PRO A 655 -4.73 17.49 -4.32
C PRO A 655 -6.16 17.94 -4.58
N LEU A 656 -6.31 19.19 -5.04
CA LEU A 656 -7.55 19.65 -5.62
C LEU A 656 -7.90 18.80 -6.85
N THR A 657 -9.18 18.72 -7.15
CA THR A 657 -9.63 17.96 -8.32
C THR A 657 -10.77 18.67 -9.05
N TYR A 658 -10.77 18.51 -10.37
CA TYR A 658 -11.95 18.76 -11.18
C TYR A 658 -12.14 17.63 -12.18
N ARG A 659 -13.33 17.53 -12.75
CA ARG A 659 -13.61 16.62 -13.85
C ARG A 659 -13.96 17.43 -15.10
N VAL A 660 -13.37 17.05 -16.22
CA VAL A 660 -13.65 17.66 -17.51
C VAL A 660 -15.07 17.30 -17.95
N THR A 661 -15.88 18.32 -18.23
CA THR A 661 -17.30 18.16 -18.60
C THR A 661 -17.46 18.12 -20.11
N ALA A 662 -18.45 17.37 -20.58
CA ALA A 662 -18.85 17.40 -21.98
C ALA A 662 -19.79 18.60 -22.24
N PRO A 663 -19.51 19.46 -23.24
CA PRO A 663 -20.45 20.50 -23.63
C PRO A 663 -21.71 19.88 -24.28
N ILE A 664 -22.86 20.52 -24.14
CA ILE A 664 -24.10 20.08 -24.77
C ILE A 664 -24.20 20.71 -26.15
N ALA A 665 -24.46 19.90 -27.17
CA ALA A 665 -24.71 20.38 -28.53
C ALA A 665 -26.09 21.05 -28.61
N HIS A 666 -26.19 22.10 -29.41
CA HIS A 666 -27.46 22.77 -29.61
C HIS A 666 -28.37 22.01 -30.59
N THR A 667 -27.80 21.23 -31.50
CA THR A 667 -28.51 20.39 -32.47
C THR A 667 -27.72 19.13 -32.74
N SER A 668 -28.40 18.04 -32.98
CA SER A 668 -27.81 16.75 -33.38
C SER A 668 -28.59 16.15 -34.55
N PRO A 669 -27.90 15.59 -35.55
CA PRO A 669 -28.56 14.86 -36.63
C PRO A 669 -29.03 13.46 -36.19
N VAL A 670 -28.51 12.95 -35.05
CA VAL A 670 -28.91 11.67 -34.49
C VAL A 670 -29.34 11.88 -33.04
N VAL A 671 -30.46 11.28 -32.67
CA VAL A 671 -31.04 11.38 -31.33
C VAL A 671 -31.26 9.99 -30.75
N ILE A 672 -31.32 9.90 -29.43
CA ILE A 672 -31.84 8.74 -28.72
C ILE A 672 -33.36 8.79 -28.91
N ASN A 673 -33.91 7.81 -29.62
CA ASN A 673 -35.32 7.81 -30.03
C ASN A 673 -36.19 6.96 -29.13
N GLU A 674 -35.72 5.80 -28.74
CA GLU A 674 -36.39 4.85 -27.90
C GLU A 674 -35.43 4.05 -27.04
N LEU A 675 -35.87 3.58 -25.87
CA LEU A 675 -35.08 2.65 -25.05
C LEU A 675 -36.00 1.74 -24.20
N MET A 676 -35.46 0.56 -23.87
CA MET A 676 -36.15 -0.40 -22.99
C MET A 676 -35.15 -0.94 -21.96
N ALA A 677 -35.38 -0.63 -20.69
CA ALA A 677 -34.51 -1.03 -19.55
C ALA A 677 -35.11 -2.20 -18.75
N SER A 678 -36.01 -2.94 -19.29
CA SER A 678 -36.56 -4.19 -18.73
C SER A 678 -37.23 -4.99 -19.86
N ASN A 679 -36.39 -5.56 -20.73
CA ASN A 679 -36.83 -6.37 -21.87
C ASN A 679 -36.83 -7.85 -21.47
N THR A 680 -37.98 -8.50 -21.51
CA THR A 680 -38.09 -9.93 -21.21
C THR A 680 -38.58 -10.76 -22.40
N LYS A 681 -39.21 -10.13 -23.39
CA LYS A 681 -39.80 -10.80 -24.57
C LYS A 681 -40.06 -9.89 -25.76
N SER A 682 -39.77 -8.59 -25.67
CA SER A 682 -40.17 -7.61 -26.70
C SER A 682 -39.29 -7.70 -27.95
N LEU A 683 -37.97 -7.76 -27.76
CA LEU A 683 -37.00 -7.85 -28.85
C LEU A 683 -35.82 -8.72 -28.38
N ALA A 684 -35.47 -9.72 -29.18
CA ALA A 684 -34.28 -10.52 -28.95
C ALA A 684 -33.10 -9.96 -29.73
N ASP A 685 -31.89 -10.05 -29.17
CA ASP A 685 -30.65 -9.72 -29.82
C ASP A 685 -30.27 -10.76 -30.90
N PRO A 686 -29.18 -10.57 -31.67
CA PRO A 686 -28.74 -11.53 -32.67
C PRO A 686 -28.33 -12.91 -32.11
N GLN A 687 -28.08 -13.03 -30.82
CA GLN A 687 -27.76 -14.28 -30.11
C GLN A 687 -29.00 -15.01 -29.62
N GLY A 688 -30.13 -14.33 -29.55
CA GLY A 688 -31.44 -14.84 -29.13
C GLY A 688 -31.81 -14.49 -27.69
N ASP A 689 -31.04 -13.61 -27.03
CA ASP A 689 -31.27 -13.15 -25.65
C ASP A 689 -32.16 -11.89 -25.64
N ASN A 690 -32.91 -11.70 -24.55
CA ASN A 690 -33.80 -10.53 -24.41
C ASN A 690 -33.11 -9.48 -23.53
N ASP A 691 -32.16 -8.77 -24.12
CA ASP A 691 -31.41 -7.76 -23.42
C ASP A 691 -32.01 -6.36 -23.53
N ASP A 692 -31.65 -5.47 -22.61
CA ASP A 692 -32.03 -4.07 -22.67
C ASP A 692 -31.45 -3.42 -23.92
N TRP A 693 -32.15 -2.45 -24.49
CA TRP A 693 -31.73 -1.83 -25.74
C TRP A 693 -31.99 -0.33 -25.79
N ILE A 694 -31.19 0.33 -26.65
CA ILE A 694 -31.27 1.76 -26.97
C ILE A 694 -31.40 1.88 -28.48
N GLU A 695 -32.38 2.63 -28.96
CA GLU A 695 -32.51 2.97 -30.36
C GLU A 695 -32.06 4.40 -30.63
N LEU A 696 -31.22 4.55 -31.63
CA LEU A 696 -30.86 5.83 -32.22
C LEU A 696 -31.61 6.07 -33.50
N HIS A 697 -32.03 7.31 -33.75
CA HIS A 697 -32.71 7.73 -34.98
C HIS A 697 -31.93 8.88 -35.63
N ASN A 698 -31.65 8.73 -36.93
CA ASN A 698 -31.07 9.79 -37.75
C ASN A 698 -32.21 10.67 -38.29
N VAL A 699 -32.38 11.85 -37.69
CA VAL A 699 -33.43 12.82 -38.07
C VAL A 699 -33.03 13.69 -39.28
N SER A 700 -31.88 13.47 -39.87
CA SER A 700 -31.36 14.23 -41.00
C SER A 700 -31.68 13.55 -42.36
N ASP A 701 -31.47 14.25 -43.44
CA ASP A 701 -31.62 13.81 -44.84
C ASP A 701 -30.33 13.24 -45.46
N TYR A 702 -29.28 13.03 -44.65
CA TYR A 702 -28.00 12.41 -45.05
C TYR A 702 -27.58 11.30 -44.09
N ALA A 703 -26.75 10.40 -44.56
CA ALA A 703 -26.21 9.33 -43.74
C ALA A 703 -25.24 9.90 -42.69
N VAL A 704 -25.38 9.49 -41.44
CA VAL A 704 -24.50 9.93 -40.33
C VAL A 704 -23.57 8.79 -39.94
N ASN A 705 -22.27 9.10 -39.90
CA ASN A 705 -21.24 8.20 -39.41
C ASN A 705 -21.09 8.37 -37.90
N LEU A 706 -21.29 7.28 -37.15
CA LEU A 706 -21.15 7.22 -35.70
C LEU A 706 -19.80 6.68 -35.23
N SER A 707 -18.92 6.25 -36.15
CA SER A 707 -17.61 5.68 -35.81
C SER A 707 -16.84 6.57 -34.84
N GLY A 708 -16.42 6.02 -33.71
CA GLY A 708 -15.70 6.76 -32.71
C GLY A 708 -16.52 7.67 -31.79
N MET A 709 -17.85 7.82 -32.02
CA MET A 709 -18.76 8.42 -31.02
C MET A 709 -18.94 7.50 -29.83
N TYR A 710 -19.64 7.97 -28.79
CA TYR A 710 -19.83 7.19 -27.55
C TYR A 710 -21.29 7.15 -27.11
N LEU A 711 -21.68 6.03 -26.45
CA LEU A 711 -22.82 5.94 -25.59
C LEU A 711 -22.38 5.79 -24.13
N SER A 712 -23.13 6.39 -23.21
CA SER A 712 -22.85 6.26 -21.79
C SER A 712 -24.10 6.45 -20.93
N ASP A 713 -24.20 5.63 -19.89
CA ASP A 713 -25.17 5.74 -18.77
C ASP A 713 -24.62 6.60 -17.63
N ASN A 714 -23.38 7.11 -17.74
CA ASN A 714 -22.66 7.75 -16.64
C ASN A 714 -22.05 9.10 -17.06
N GLN A 715 -22.59 10.21 -16.55
CA GLN A 715 -22.10 11.56 -16.84
C GLN A 715 -20.62 11.79 -16.41
N ASN A 716 -20.12 10.98 -15.46
CA ASN A 716 -18.72 11.04 -15.02
C ASN A 716 -17.80 10.21 -15.91
N ASN A 717 -18.34 9.39 -16.78
CA ASN A 717 -17.63 8.63 -17.79
C ASN A 717 -18.33 8.73 -19.15
N PRO A 718 -18.37 9.90 -19.80
CA PRO A 718 -19.09 10.10 -21.06
C PRO A 718 -18.53 9.27 -22.22
N ARG A 719 -17.36 8.70 -22.12
CA ARG A 719 -16.68 7.86 -23.11
C ARG A 719 -16.71 6.38 -22.74
N LYS A 720 -17.84 5.92 -22.13
CA LYS A 720 -17.96 4.58 -21.55
C LYS A 720 -17.89 3.47 -22.59
N TRP A 721 -18.65 3.60 -23.69
CA TRP A 721 -18.66 2.67 -24.81
C TRP A 721 -18.53 3.42 -26.13
N GLN A 722 -17.67 2.96 -27.02
CA GLN A 722 -17.37 3.60 -28.30
C GLN A 722 -17.99 2.81 -29.44
N PHE A 723 -18.67 3.53 -30.36
CA PHE A 723 -19.14 2.91 -31.60
C PHE A 723 -17.98 2.40 -32.43
N PRO A 724 -18.07 1.14 -32.93
CA PRO A 724 -17.09 0.56 -33.85
C PRO A 724 -16.89 1.39 -35.12
N ASP A 725 -15.75 1.18 -35.79
CA ASP A 725 -15.52 1.74 -37.10
C ASP A 725 -16.61 1.29 -38.10
N ASP A 726 -16.87 2.12 -39.09
CA ASP A 726 -17.88 1.91 -40.14
C ASP A 726 -19.35 1.86 -39.66
N THR A 727 -19.63 2.24 -38.41
CA THR A 727 -21.01 2.35 -37.92
C THR A 727 -21.69 3.57 -38.52
N GLN A 728 -22.80 3.37 -39.26
CA GLN A 728 -23.56 4.43 -39.93
C GLN A 728 -25.06 4.26 -39.76
N ILE A 729 -25.81 5.37 -39.75
CA ILE A 729 -27.26 5.40 -39.83
C ILE A 729 -27.64 6.13 -41.10
N ALA A 730 -28.43 5.44 -41.98
CA ALA A 730 -28.99 6.02 -43.19
C ALA A 730 -29.92 7.22 -42.90
N PRO A 731 -30.19 8.11 -43.85
CA PRO A 731 -31.16 9.18 -43.71
C PRO A 731 -32.52 8.65 -43.21
N GLY A 732 -33.06 9.22 -42.14
CA GLY A 732 -34.29 8.76 -41.50
C GLY A 732 -34.29 7.35 -40.89
N GLY A 733 -33.09 6.71 -40.85
CA GLY A 733 -32.92 5.33 -40.39
C GLY A 733 -32.81 5.21 -38.86
N TYR A 734 -32.84 3.98 -38.39
CA TYR A 734 -32.74 3.61 -36.98
C TYR A 734 -31.55 2.67 -36.75
N LEU A 735 -31.05 2.65 -35.53
CA LEU A 735 -29.94 1.77 -35.13
C LEU A 735 -30.15 1.31 -33.69
N ILE A 736 -30.20 0.01 -33.48
CA ILE A 736 -30.32 -0.59 -32.16
C ILE A 736 -28.91 -0.85 -31.58
N VAL A 737 -28.75 -0.53 -30.30
CA VAL A 737 -27.60 -0.88 -29.48
C VAL A 737 -28.10 -1.64 -28.25
N TRP A 738 -27.64 -2.85 -28.06
CA TRP A 738 -27.93 -3.69 -26.90
C TRP A 738 -27.13 -3.21 -25.68
N ALA A 739 -27.75 -3.11 -24.56
CA ALA A 739 -27.15 -2.65 -23.30
C ALA A 739 -27.08 -3.82 -22.31
N ASP A 740 -26.11 -4.71 -22.48
CA ASP A 740 -26.02 -6.04 -21.88
C ASP A 740 -24.67 -6.35 -21.19
N GLU A 741 -23.72 -5.42 -21.20
CA GLU A 741 -22.32 -5.59 -20.73
C GLU A 741 -21.45 -6.49 -21.65
N ASP A 742 -21.93 -6.92 -22.79
CA ASP A 742 -21.31 -7.92 -23.67
C ASP A 742 -20.46 -7.30 -24.80
N GLY A 743 -19.89 -6.16 -24.56
CA GLY A 743 -19.19 -5.24 -25.48
C GLY A 743 -18.31 -5.81 -26.60
N ASN A 744 -18.24 -7.16 -26.76
CA ASN A 744 -17.46 -7.89 -27.77
C ASN A 744 -18.26 -9.02 -28.45
N ALA A 745 -19.58 -8.96 -28.48
CA ALA A 745 -20.38 -9.97 -29.15
C ALA A 745 -20.08 -10.02 -30.66
N GLU A 746 -20.15 -11.22 -31.29
CA GLU A 746 -19.78 -11.43 -32.68
C GLU A 746 -20.75 -10.77 -33.69
N SER A 747 -21.96 -10.42 -33.27
CA SER A 747 -22.99 -9.83 -34.14
C SER A 747 -23.88 -8.87 -33.36
N GLY A 748 -24.16 -7.70 -33.92
CA GLY A 748 -24.90 -6.62 -33.28
C GLY A 748 -23.98 -5.55 -32.71
N LEU A 749 -24.57 -4.50 -32.13
CA LEU A 749 -23.86 -3.48 -31.36
C LEU A 749 -24.19 -3.69 -29.88
N HIS A 750 -23.21 -4.10 -29.11
CA HIS A 750 -23.38 -4.42 -27.69
C HIS A 750 -22.56 -3.46 -26.85
N ALA A 751 -23.24 -2.71 -26.00
CA ALA A 751 -22.60 -1.77 -25.09
C ALA A 751 -22.03 -2.50 -23.85
N ASN A 752 -20.97 -1.96 -23.29
CA ASN A 752 -20.34 -2.50 -22.07
C ASN A 752 -21.03 -2.04 -20.76
N PHE A 753 -22.33 -1.85 -20.82
CA PHE A 753 -23.16 -1.48 -19.66
C PHE A 753 -24.61 -1.97 -19.85
N ARG A 754 -25.34 -2.13 -18.76
CA ARG A 754 -26.79 -2.43 -18.71
C ARG A 754 -27.58 -1.20 -18.33
N LEU A 755 -28.84 -1.17 -18.70
CA LEU A 755 -29.76 -0.16 -18.24
C LEU A 755 -30.39 -0.55 -16.90
N SER A 756 -30.60 0.43 -16.04
CA SER A 756 -31.28 0.21 -14.76
C SER A 756 -32.80 0.36 -14.95
N LYS A 757 -33.58 -0.70 -14.73
CA LYS A 757 -35.06 -0.63 -14.72
C LYS A 757 -35.64 0.39 -13.71
N ASN A 758 -34.88 0.79 -12.70
CA ASN A 758 -35.29 1.80 -11.71
C ASN A 758 -35.06 3.24 -12.19
N GLY A 759 -34.50 3.41 -13.37
CA GLY A 759 -34.24 4.70 -13.99
C GLY A 759 -32.80 5.14 -13.85
N GLU A 760 -32.32 5.84 -14.87
CA GLU A 760 -30.99 6.44 -14.96
C GLU A 760 -30.91 7.46 -16.10
N MET A 761 -29.72 7.71 -16.60
CA MET A 761 -29.45 8.61 -17.72
C MET A 761 -28.70 7.88 -18.82
N VAL A 762 -29.08 8.13 -20.07
CA VAL A 762 -28.33 7.71 -21.26
C VAL A 762 -27.96 8.94 -22.08
N MET A 763 -26.70 8.97 -22.57
CA MET A 763 -26.16 10.05 -23.37
C MET A 763 -25.54 9.52 -24.66
N LEU A 764 -25.81 10.18 -25.77
CA LEU A 764 -25.06 10.06 -27.02
C LEU A 764 -24.02 11.19 -27.08
N ILE A 765 -22.75 10.84 -27.29
CA ILE A 765 -21.62 11.77 -27.20
C ILE A 765 -20.81 11.72 -28.48
N ASP A 766 -20.39 12.89 -28.95
CA ASP A 766 -19.58 13.07 -30.16
C ASP A 766 -18.13 12.58 -29.99
N ILE A 767 -17.42 12.44 -31.08
CA ILE A 767 -16.00 12.03 -31.12
C ILE A 767 -15.09 13.03 -30.39
N ASP A 768 -13.94 12.54 -29.96
CA ASP A 768 -12.92 13.34 -29.24
C ASP A 768 -12.52 14.59 -30.03
N GLN A 769 -12.31 14.47 -31.33
CA GLN A 769 -11.88 15.57 -32.23
C GLN A 769 -12.90 16.71 -32.34
N ARG A 770 -14.20 16.45 -32.09
CA ARG A 770 -15.25 17.45 -32.06
C ARG A 770 -15.65 17.90 -30.66
N GLY A 771 -14.89 17.52 -29.64
CA GLY A 771 -15.02 18.03 -28.28
C GLY A 771 -15.90 17.23 -27.37
N ASN A 772 -16.21 15.97 -27.69
CA ASN A 772 -17.07 15.10 -26.87
C ASN A 772 -18.40 15.77 -26.47
N GLN A 773 -19.04 16.49 -27.41
CA GLN A 773 -20.33 17.13 -27.10
C GLN A 773 -21.39 16.09 -26.81
N ILE A 774 -22.22 16.34 -25.82
CA ILE A 774 -23.43 15.55 -25.62
C ILE A 774 -24.39 15.93 -26.76
N LEU A 775 -24.58 15.01 -27.70
CA LEU A 775 -25.44 15.19 -28.87
C LEU A 775 -26.90 15.07 -28.46
N ASP A 776 -27.20 14.12 -27.59
CA ASP A 776 -28.50 13.93 -27.00
C ASP A 776 -28.41 13.24 -25.64
N VAL A 777 -29.41 13.47 -24.79
CA VAL A 777 -29.47 12.90 -23.44
C VAL A 777 -30.89 12.67 -22.99
N ILE A 778 -31.13 11.50 -22.43
CA ILE A 778 -32.39 11.19 -21.72
C ILE A 778 -32.08 10.87 -20.25
N LYS A 779 -32.90 11.41 -19.34
CA LYS A 779 -33.04 10.94 -17.96
C LYS A 779 -34.41 10.31 -17.82
N PHE A 780 -34.45 9.04 -17.46
CA PHE A 780 -35.70 8.33 -17.28
C PHE A 780 -35.86 7.79 -15.85
N LYS A 781 -37.07 7.56 -15.46
CA LYS A 781 -37.47 6.95 -14.18
C LYS A 781 -37.71 5.45 -14.40
N GLY A 782 -38.08 4.75 -13.33
CA GLY A 782 -38.37 3.33 -13.41
C GLY A 782 -39.32 2.96 -14.54
N GLN A 783 -38.97 1.92 -15.32
CA GLN A 783 -39.80 1.36 -16.41
C GLN A 783 -40.54 0.11 -15.96
N GLN A 784 -41.67 -0.13 -16.62
CA GLN A 784 -42.41 -1.39 -16.53
C GLN A 784 -41.78 -2.40 -17.50
N GLU A 785 -41.90 -3.66 -17.18
CA GLU A 785 -41.44 -4.78 -17.99
C GLU A 785 -42.07 -4.76 -19.39
N ASP A 786 -41.24 -4.87 -20.43
CA ASP A 786 -41.62 -4.83 -21.84
C ASP A 786 -42.37 -3.55 -22.29
N ILE A 787 -42.21 -2.45 -21.60
CA ILE A 787 -42.70 -1.12 -21.97
C ILE A 787 -41.50 -0.22 -22.25
N ALA A 788 -41.36 0.22 -23.48
CA ALA A 788 -40.32 1.15 -23.90
C ALA A 788 -40.66 2.59 -23.52
N LEU A 789 -39.64 3.44 -23.52
CA LEU A 789 -39.79 4.89 -23.53
C LEU A 789 -39.29 5.42 -24.89
N GLY A 790 -40.17 6.01 -25.67
CA GLY A 790 -39.85 6.55 -26.98
C GLY A 790 -40.30 8.00 -27.17
N ARG A 791 -39.65 8.70 -28.08
CA ARG A 791 -40.01 10.06 -28.46
C ARG A 791 -41.31 10.10 -29.30
N VAL A 792 -42.30 10.85 -28.84
CA VAL A 792 -43.52 11.09 -29.58
C VAL A 792 -43.79 12.60 -29.63
N PRO A 793 -43.80 13.23 -30.83
CA PRO A 793 -43.51 12.70 -32.19
C PRO A 793 -42.10 12.14 -32.34
N ASN A 794 -41.95 11.13 -33.21
CA ASN A 794 -40.72 10.44 -33.51
C ASN A 794 -39.51 11.38 -33.71
N GLY A 795 -38.37 11.11 -33.05
CA GLY A 795 -37.16 11.86 -33.13
C GLY A 795 -37.17 13.26 -32.50
N THR A 796 -38.33 13.85 -32.21
CA THR A 796 -38.40 15.26 -31.75
C THR A 796 -39.23 15.49 -30.52
N GLY A 797 -40.15 14.56 -30.19
CA GLY A 797 -41.10 14.68 -29.09
C GLY A 797 -40.48 14.38 -27.72
N ASP A 798 -41.30 14.54 -26.69
CA ASP A 798 -40.98 14.09 -25.34
C ASP A 798 -41.06 12.56 -25.25
N PHE A 799 -40.28 12.00 -24.33
CA PHE A 799 -40.31 10.56 -24.08
C PHE A 799 -41.54 10.14 -23.33
N THR A 800 -42.29 9.21 -23.93
CA THR A 800 -43.52 8.64 -23.39
C THR A 800 -43.42 7.11 -23.34
N PRO A 801 -44.10 6.45 -22.37
CA PRO A 801 -44.23 5.00 -22.38
C PRO A 801 -44.99 4.52 -23.60
N LEU A 802 -44.47 3.52 -24.31
CA LEU A 802 -45.14 2.90 -25.48
C LEU A 802 -44.76 1.41 -25.59
N GLY A 803 -45.50 0.68 -26.40
CA GLY A 803 -45.17 -0.71 -26.67
C GLY A 803 -44.08 -0.81 -27.71
N GLY A 804 -42.85 -0.98 -27.34
CA GLY A 804 -41.60 -0.94 -28.14
C GLY A 804 -41.77 -1.05 -29.67
N THR A 805 -41.19 -0.08 -30.39
CA THR A 805 -41.30 0.04 -31.86
C THR A 805 -39.92 -0.03 -32.54
N PRO A 806 -39.04 -0.98 -32.16
CA PRO A 806 -37.66 -0.99 -32.62
C PRO A 806 -37.54 -1.05 -34.14
N GLY A 807 -36.70 -0.16 -34.71
CA GLY A 807 -36.46 -0.04 -36.15
C GLY A 807 -37.57 0.65 -36.95
N THR A 808 -38.58 1.21 -36.28
CA THR A 808 -39.73 1.88 -36.93
C THR A 808 -40.08 3.19 -36.20
N GLN A 809 -41.00 3.94 -36.76
CA GLN A 809 -41.47 5.20 -36.18
C GLN A 809 -42.26 4.93 -34.88
N ASN A 810 -42.00 5.74 -33.88
CA ASN A 810 -42.80 5.77 -32.63
C ASN A 810 -44.16 6.40 -32.90
N ASP A 811 -45.23 5.69 -32.53
CA ASP A 811 -46.63 6.13 -32.74
C ASP A 811 -47.27 6.59 -31.43
#